data_3eb5a2fc5ea5ca15b5a1bff0adc2284f
#
_entry.id   3eb5a2fc5ea5ca15b5a1bff0adc2284f
#
_cell.length_a   1.000
_cell.length_b   1.000
_cell.length_c   1.000
_cell.angle_alpha   90.00
_cell.angle_beta   90.00
_cell.angle_gamma   90.00
#
_symmetry.space_group_name_H-M   'P 1'
#
loop_
_entity.id
_entity.type
_entity.pdbx_description
1 polymer ?
#
loop_
_entity_poly.entity_id
_entity_poly.type
_entity_poly.pdbx_seq_one_letter_code
_entity_poly.pdbx_strand_id
1 'polypeptide(L)'
;KELEFTKCFRLPAELAAKLGRIWGKTIEGVNDNCIVEEMDIDEAVSFLSQQQPKDILCLGARQGNMTDVLNELESNYSEIFNKKTVYASIADQDRGAVEPKKTSAIFTTYDSSKGLERPICVIFNFTEEYWNFRMEKALQKYEILRNIFCVAASRGKNHIIFINDGHQRLSEKTLSTPKIIEKRNKRMDISKMFDFKYKENVEECYQLLEIEPKQVKDHRRIEVKNQDGLIDLSPCIGNHQEASFFENYDIDIDIQFRLEFDLPSMRAEYENTYKHASTEEKILFLTSLETKQRRYRTQVDLPFITEDEKKEIHERLAEVFVPTEEVQAECEIKSGISQENLEARGYADVVKDNTVYELKFVAELQHTHFLQCACYMIGLHLDRGILWNVKTNDMYEIKIPDKDGFMQQVWKTVTNNYEEIHTTIGNRRIEEHSIAVIDTETNWNDDVMSIGLVIADSATFAVRDKYYYILTPECSVGGMYSDVLRLIDEKSITIEQTREKALLSVKKVLRDNNIQRLFAYNASFDMRHLPELVEVEWYDIMRLAAYRKFNNKIPGDVECYKTGKLKKNYGVEPMIRLLSGNDVYCETHNAIQDAADELSIMQMLEQPLEEYNIALVREKSDQWSVTSQCDSSMSTKQKQEDSGIQTEEEKIYTAQEVADLLGVSKSTVYNLIKREEIYARKQGNRYAIRSADVYEYLEREQEKQSKKEASYWECVGLLFLIGAFLLLGFIL
;
A
#
# COMPACT_ATOMS: atom_id res chain seq x y z
N LYS A 1 17.79 34.67 15.51
CA LYS A 1 16.59 35.01 16.30
C LYS A 1 15.43 34.28 15.62
N GLU A 2 14.94 33.23 16.25
CA GLU A 2 13.66 32.63 15.89
C GLU A 2 12.54 33.52 16.44
N LEU A 3 11.58 33.87 15.60
CA LEU A 3 10.39 34.61 15.99
C LEU A 3 9.25 33.65 15.98
N GLU A 4 8.63 33.41 17.12
CA GLU A 4 7.44 32.59 17.25
C GLU A 4 6.18 33.48 17.25
N PHE A 5 5.25 33.21 16.30
CA PHE A 5 3.97 33.90 16.28
C PHE A 5 2.99 33.14 17.18
N THR A 6 2.69 33.70 18.33
CA THR A 6 1.79 33.07 19.33
C THR A 6 0.32 33.49 19.16
N LYS A 7 0.03 34.65 18.55
CA LYS A 7 -1.35 35.16 18.39
C LYS A 7 -2.02 34.73 17.11
N CYS A 8 -3.21 34.19 17.22
CA CYS A 8 -4.07 33.82 16.10
C CYS A 8 -5.33 34.69 16.05
N PHE A 9 -5.40 35.59 15.05
CA PHE A 9 -6.51 36.53 14.89
C PHE A 9 -7.76 35.92 14.21
N ARG A 10 -7.73 34.62 13.93
CA ARG A 10 -8.83 33.92 13.26
C ARG A 10 -9.65 33.08 14.23
N LEU A 11 -9.01 32.48 15.20
CA LEU A 11 -9.60 31.48 16.07
C LEU A 11 -9.99 32.05 17.43
N PRO A 12 -11.05 31.53 18.06
CA PRO A 12 -11.36 31.81 19.45
C PRO A 12 -10.33 31.16 20.37
N ALA A 13 -10.22 31.67 21.60
CA ALA A 13 -9.22 31.29 22.57
C ALA A 13 -9.17 29.78 22.83
N GLU A 14 -10.32 29.14 23.01
CA GLU A 14 -10.44 27.70 23.31
C GLU A 14 -9.90 26.82 22.18
N LEU A 15 -10.34 27.05 20.93
CA LEU A 15 -9.90 26.26 19.78
C LEU A 15 -8.41 26.46 19.50
N ALA A 16 -7.92 27.71 19.58
CA ALA A 16 -6.52 28.02 19.40
C ALA A 16 -5.64 27.32 20.45
N ALA A 17 -6.03 27.35 21.72
CA ALA A 17 -5.34 26.65 22.80
C ALA A 17 -5.31 25.13 22.59
N LYS A 18 -6.43 24.55 22.11
CA LYS A 18 -6.53 23.11 21.79
C LYS A 18 -5.58 22.71 20.66
N LEU A 19 -5.55 23.45 19.56
CA LEU A 19 -4.62 23.24 18.48
C LEU A 19 -3.16 23.44 18.93
N GLY A 20 -2.91 24.43 19.79
CA GLY A 20 -1.60 24.64 20.39
C GLY A 20 -1.10 23.42 21.16
N ARG A 21 -1.94 22.83 22.01
CA ARG A 21 -1.57 21.60 22.74
C ARG A 21 -1.27 20.43 21.81
N ILE A 22 -2.07 20.26 20.75
CA ILE A 22 -1.86 19.21 19.74
C ILE A 22 -0.49 19.36 19.04
N TRP A 23 -0.08 20.60 18.76
CA TRP A 23 1.20 20.89 18.10
C TRP A 23 2.38 21.08 19.07
N GLY A 24 2.14 21.00 20.38
CA GLY A 24 3.17 21.30 21.39
C GLY A 24 3.63 22.76 21.37
N LYS A 25 2.71 23.69 21.04
CA LYS A 25 2.98 25.15 20.92
C LYS A 25 1.96 25.93 21.71
N THR A 26 2.33 27.17 22.10
CA THR A 26 1.39 28.11 22.69
C THR A 26 0.74 28.94 21.60
N ILE A 27 -0.57 28.81 21.39
CA ILE A 27 -1.35 29.61 20.44
C ILE A 27 -2.46 30.34 21.21
N GLU A 28 -2.43 31.65 21.17
CA GLU A 28 -3.43 32.52 21.77
C GLU A 28 -4.45 32.94 20.69
N GLY A 29 -5.69 32.45 20.78
CA GLY A 29 -6.77 32.91 19.92
C GLY A 29 -7.33 34.23 20.46
N VAL A 30 -7.53 35.21 19.57
CA VAL A 30 -8.03 36.54 19.93
C VAL A 30 -9.30 36.93 19.15
N ASN A 31 -9.95 35.97 18.51
CA ASN A 31 -11.21 36.21 17.76
C ASN A 31 -12.43 35.78 18.59
N ASP A 32 -12.88 36.63 19.48
CA ASP A 32 -14.06 36.37 20.33
C ASP A 32 -15.38 36.31 19.55
N ASN A 33 -15.38 36.76 18.28
CA ASN A 33 -16.57 36.71 17.41
C ASN A 33 -16.71 35.42 16.63
N CYS A 34 -15.75 34.51 16.69
CA CYS A 34 -15.81 33.24 16.00
C CYS A 34 -16.56 32.19 16.84
N ILE A 35 -17.70 31.77 16.35
CA ILE A 35 -18.53 30.71 16.96
C ILE A 35 -17.99 29.36 16.53
N VAL A 36 -17.85 28.43 17.49
CA VAL A 36 -17.51 27.02 17.22
C VAL A 36 -18.62 26.16 17.80
N GLU A 37 -19.28 25.40 16.96
CA GLU A 37 -20.40 24.57 17.38
C GLU A 37 -20.45 23.25 16.62
N GLU A 38 -21.36 22.38 17.01
CA GLU A 38 -21.63 21.09 16.41
C GLU A 38 -23.08 21.05 15.91
N MET A 39 -23.28 20.52 14.73
CA MET A 39 -24.60 20.36 14.11
C MET A 39 -24.74 18.96 13.53
N ASP A 40 -25.94 18.43 13.50
CA ASP A 40 -26.22 17.27 12.67
C ASP A 40 -26.35 17.67 11.17
N ILE A 41 -26.54 16.69 10.31
CA ILE A 41 -26.58 16.90 8.84
C ILE A 41 -27.79 17.77 8.47
N ASP A 42 -28.96 17.53 9.05
CA ASP A 42 -30.20 18.24 8.71
C ASP A 42 -30.14 19.69 9.20
N GLU A 43 -29.61 19.90 10.40
CA GLU A 43 -29.33 21.24 10.97
C GLU A 43 -28.35 22.01 10.06
N ALA A 44 -27.30 21.34 9.59
CA ALA A 44 -26.31 21.97 8.68
C ALA A 44 -26.92 22.34 7.34
N VAL A 45 -27.74 21.50 6.73
CA VAL A 45 -28.49 21.84 5.50
C VAL A 45 -29.40 23.03 5.72
N SER A 46 -30.19 23.00 6.80
CA SER A 46 -31.10 24.11 7.15
C SER A 46 -30.33 25.42 7.39
N PHE A 47 -29.20 25.37 8.10
CA PHE A 47 -28.37 26.54 8.35
C PHE A 47 -27.73 27.06 7.05
N LEU A 48 -27.14 26.21 6.24
CA LEU A 48 -26.45 26.58 5.00
C LEU A 48 -27.40 27.14 3.96
N SER A 49 -28.64 26.64 3.88
CA SER A 49 -29.66 27.11 2.93
C SER A 49 -30.00 28.59 3.10
N GLN A 50 -29.71 29.16 4.27
CA GLN A 50 -29.96 30.59 4.59
C GLN A 50 -28.70 31.45 4.38
N GLN A 51 -27.56 30.87 4.03
CA GLN A 51 -26.32 31.62 3.88
C GLN A 51 -26.01 31.97 2.43
N GLN A 52 -25.14 32.95 2.24
CA GLN A 52 -24.66 33.30 0.91
C GLN A 52 -23.60 32.32 0.44
N PRO A 53 -23.66 31.76 -0.78
CA PRO A 53 -22.66 30.78 -1.27
C PRO A 53 -21.20 31.26 -1.11
N LYS A 54 -20.95 32.54 -1.37
CA LYS A 54 -19.59 33.13 -1.23
C LYS A 54 -18.96 33.03 0.16
N ASP A 55 -19.77 32.82 1.18
CA ASP A 55 -19.36 32.80 2.58
C ASP A 55 -19.08 31.39 3.11
N ILE A 56 -19.33 30.36 2.29
CA ILE A 56 -19.33 28.94 2.67
C ILE A 56 -18.08 28.23 2.19
N LEU A 57 -17.45 27.48 3.09
CA LEU A 57 -16.41 26.49 2.83
C LEU A 57 -16.78 25.17 3.53
N CYS A 58 -17.00 24.12 2.78
CA CYS A 58 -17.24 22.76 3.29
C CYS A 58 -16.00 21.91 3.04
N LEU A 59 -15.53 21.25 4.09
CA LEU A 59 -14.33 20.40 4.06
C LEU A 59 -14.68 19.01 4.57
N GLY A 60 -14.26 17.95 3.84
CA GLY A 60 -14.56 16.59 4.25
C GLY A 60 -13.84 15.53 3.41
N ALA A 61 -14.37 14.32 3.44
CA ALA A 61 -13.99 13.26 2.52
C ALA A 61 -14.51 13.54 1.10
N ARG A 62 -13.88 12.97 0.08
CA ARG A 62 -14.33 13.12 -1.32
C ARG A 62 -15.74 12.63 -1.55
N GLN A 63 -16.14 11.58 -0.86
CA GLN A 63 -17.48 10.97 -0.93
C GLN A 63 -18.00 10.76 0.49
N GLY A 64 -19.31 10.91 0.68
CA GLY A 64 -19.98 10.79 1.96
C GLY A 64 -20.78 12.02 2.34
N ASN A 65 -20.96 12.27 3.62
CA ASN A 65 -21.89 13.27 4.16
C ASN A 65 -21.75 14.66 3.56
N MET A 66 -20.54 15.12 3.21
CA MET A 66 -20.34 16.41 2.54
C MET A 66 -20.97 16.44 1.16
N THR A 67 -20.88 15.34 0.41
CA THR A 67 -21.50 15.21 -0.91
C THR A 67 -23.01 15.08 -0.79
N ASP A 68 -23.51 14.42 0.23
CA ASP A 68 -24.94 14.28 0.50
C ASP A 68 -25.57 15.65 0.80
N VAL A 69 -24.94 16.45 1.65
CA VAL A 69 -25.35 17.84 1.92
C VAL A 69 -25.32 18.70 0.66
N LEU A 70 -24.26 18.57 -0.17
CA LEU A 70 -24.19 19.25 -1.45
C LEU A 70 -25.37 18.90 -2.36
N ASN A 71 -25.63 17.59 -2.53
CA ASN A 71 -26.73 17.08 -3.35
C ASN A 71 -28.10 17.59 -2.86
N GLU A 72 -28.28 17.68 -1.55
CA GLU A 72 -29.52 18.19 -0.96
C GLU A 72 -29.69 19.70 -1.18
N LEU A 73 -28.66 20.49 -0.95
CA LEU A 73 -28.68 21.93 -1.22
C LEU A 73 -28.96 22.22 -2.69
N GLU A 74 -28.33 21.50 -3.62
CA GLU A 74 -28.56 21.67 -5.06
C GLU A 74 -29.95 21.18 -5.52
N SER A 75 -30.55 20.23 -4.80
CA SER A 75 -31.88 19.70 -5.13
C SER A 75 -33.02 20.59 -4.57
N ASN A 76 -32.91 20.95 -3.28
CA ASN A 76 -33.99 21.62 -2.56
C ASN A 76 -33.88 23.13 -2.57
N TYR A 77 -32.66 23.67 -2.84
CA TYR A 77 -32.36 25.10 -2.85
C TYR A 77 -31.63 25.53 -4.14
N SER A 78 -32.03 24.97 -5.27
CA SER A 78 -31.40 25.14 -6.58
C SER A 78 -31.28 26.58 -7.08
N GLU A 79 -32.15 27.48 -6.63
CA GLU A 79 -32.09 28.92 -6.92
C GLU A 79 -30.82 29.57 -6.33
N ILE A 80 -30.33 29.05 -5.19
CA ILE A 80 -29.18 29.57 -4.46
C ILE A 80 -27.95 28.72 -4.75
N PHE A 81 -28.11 27.40 -4.71
CA PHE A 81 -27.02 26.43 -4.86
C PHE A 81 -27.13 25.65 -6.16
N ASN A 82 -26.25 25.94 -7.09
CA ASN A 82 -26.21 25.29 -8.41
C ASN A 82 -24.84 25.41 -9.03
N LYS A 83 -24.63 24.86 -10.24
CA LYS A 83 -23.34 24.86 -10.94
C LYS A 83 -22.67 26.23 -11.07
N LYS A 84 -23.42 27.35 -11.01
CA LYS A 84 -22.87 28.71 -11.11
C LYS A 84 -22.37 29.26 -9.78
N THR A 85 -22.96 28.80 -8.68
CA THR A 85 -22.75 29.31 -7.32
C THR A 85 -21.99 28.35 -6.41
N VAL A 86 -21.74 27.11 -6.86
CA VAL A 86 -21.05 26.08 -6.10
C VAL A 86 -19.88 25.52 -6.91
N TYR A 87 -18.69 25.57 -6.30
CA TYR A 87 -17.52 24.83 -6.72
C TYR A 87 -17.41 23.54 -5.90
N ALA A 88 -17.41 22.40 -6.57
CA ALA A 88 -17.21 21.10 -5.93
C ALA A 88 -16.01 20.39 -6.55
N SER A 89 -14.90 20.36 -5.83
CA SER A 89 -13.70 19.58 -6.19
C SER A 89 -13.66 18.31 -5.35
N ILE A 90 -14.43 17.32 -5.78
CA ILE A 90 -14.56 16.03 -5.11
C ILE A 90 -13.84 14.94 -5.93
N ALA A 91 -13.55 15.21 -7.21
CA ALA A 91 -12.71 14.35 -8.06
C ALA A 91 -11.41 15.07 -8.42
N ASP A 92 -10.28 14.41 -8.27
CA ASP A 92 -8.95 15.00 -8.56
C ASP A 92 -8.57 14.92 -10.04
N GLN A 93 -9.47 14.54 -10.93
CA GLN A 93 -9.10 14.14 -12.28
C GLN A 93 -8.71 15.30 -13.20
N ASP A 94 -9.13 16.53 -12.90
CA ASP A 94 -8.78 17.66 -13.76
C ASP A 94 -8.52 18.94 -12.94
N ARG A 95 -7.37 18.98 -12.27
CA ARG A 95 -6.90 20.22 -11.62
C ARG A 95 -6.68 21.28 -12.68
N GLY A 96 -7.65 22.16 -12.86
CA GLY A 96 -7.54 23.27 -13.79
C GLY A 96 -8.70 23.40 -14.77
N ALA A 97 -9.58 22.39 -14.92
CA ALA A 97 -10.79 22.51 -15.74
C ALA A 97 -11.81 23.46 -15.09
N VAL A 98 -11.91 23.44 -13.76
CA VAL A 98 -12.83 24.28 -13.00
C VAL A 98 -12.13 24.90 -11.80
N GLU A 99 -12.18 26.22 -11.68
CA GLU A 99 -11.59 26.96 -10.56
C GLU A 99 -12.67 27.55 -9.64
N PRO A 100 -12.40 27.63 -8.31
CA PRO A 100 -13.32 28.25 -7.38
C PRO A 100 -13.40 29.75 -7.61
N LYS A 101 -14.60 30.27 -7.88
CA LYS A 101 -14.86 31.71 -7.96
C LYS A 101 -14.94 32.33 -6.55
N LYS A 102 -14.62 33.59 -6.41
CA LYS A 102 -14.77 34.32 -5.14
C LYS A 102 -16.22 34.33 -4.63
N THR A 103 -17.18 34.20 -5.54
CA THR A 103 -18.62 34.17 -5.27
C THR A 103 -19.20 32.80 -5.00
N SER A 104 -18.41 31.73 -5.15
CA SER A 104 -18.88 30.36 -5.01
C SER A 104 -18.74 29.82 -3.59
N ALA A 105 -19.72 29.03 -3.15
CA ALA A 105 -19.53 28.07 -2.08
C ALA A 105 -18.47 27.04 -2.52
N ILE A 106 -17.61 26.63 -1.61
CA ILE A 106 -16.53 25.68 -1.90
C ILE A 106 -16.78 24.39 -1.13
N PHE A 107 -16.88 23.29 -1.84
CA PHE A 107 -16.93 21.93 -1.30
C PHE A 107 -15.69 21.19 -1.76
N THR A 108 -14.78 20.86 -0.85
CA THR A 108 -13.49 20.25 -1.19
C THR A 108 -12.92 19.40 -0.06
N THR A 109 -11.83 18.68 -0.35
CA THR A 109 -11.18 17.83 0.65
C THR A 109 -10.32 18.62 1.63
N TYR A 110 -9.99 17.99 2.77
CA TYR A 110 -9.05 18.56 3.75
C TYR A 110 -7.70 18.91 3.13
N ASP A 111 -7.21 18.05 2.22
CA ASP A 111 -5.91 18.22 1.56
C ASP A 111 -5.86 19.48 0.70
N SER A 112 -6.98 19.85 0.10
CA SER A 112 -7.13 21.06 -0.70
C SER A 112 -7.44 22.33 0.11
N SER A 113 -7.55 22.22 1.44
CA SER A 113 -7.95 23.32 2.32
C SER A 113 -6.86 24.39 2.52
N LYS A 114 -5.60 24.08 2.18
CA LYS A 114 -4.48 25.02 2.33
C LYS A 114 -4.68 26.26 1.47
N GLY A 115 -4.65 27.44 2.11
CA GLY A 115 -4.89 28.72 1.44
C GLY A 115 -6.36 29.12 1.31
N LEU A 116 -7.31 28.20 1.52
CA LEU A 116 -8.73 28.52 1.53
C LEU A 116 -9.17 29.05 2.88
N GLU A 117 -10.10 29.99 2.87
CA GLU A 117 -10.77 30.52 4.06
C GLU A 117 -12.09 31.17 3.65
N ARG A 118 -13.10 31.05 4.52
CA ARG A 118 -14.41 31.69 4.37
C ARG A 118 -14.93 32.11 5.75
N PRO A 119 -15.91 33.02 5.80
CA PRO A 119 -16.61 33.33 7.04
C PRO A 119 -17.15 32.09 7.75
N ILE A 120 -17.77 31.18 7.02
CA ILE A 120 -18.35 29.93 7.52
C ILE A 120 -17.54 28.75 7.01
N CYS A 121 -17.09 27.88 7.92
CA CYS A 121 -16.44 26.63 7.55
C CYS A 121 -17.16 25.46 8.21
N VAL A 122 -17.68 24.54 7.39
CA VAL A 122 -18.34 23.31 7.84
C VAL A 122 -17.38 22.14 7.63
N ILE A 123 -17.16 21.36 8.68
CA ILE A 123 -16.16 20.31 8.74
C ILE A 123 -16.85 18.96 8.91
N PHE A 124 -16.87 18.18 7.84
CA PHE A 124 -17.42 16.84 7.78
C PHE A 124 -16.33 15.80 8.08
N ASN A 125 -16.72 14.62 8.53
CA ASN A 125 -15.80 13.49 8.75
C ASN A 125 -14.64 13.80 9.70
N PHE A 126 -14.84 14.69 10.69
CA PHE A 126 -13.86 14.93 11.75
C PHE A 126 -13.99 13.87 12.83
N THR A 127 -13.82 12.60 12.44
CA THR A 127 -14.17 11.40 13.20
C THR A 127 -12.98 10.45 13.33
N GLU A 128 -13.01 9.60 14.35
CA GLU A 128 -12.02 8.53 14.56
C GLU A 128 -12.04 7.53 13.39
N GLU A 129 -13.20 7.28 12.79
CA GLU A 129 -13.34 6.39 11.63
C GLU A 129 -12.58 6.92 10.41
N TYR A 130 -12.80 8.18 10.02
CA TYR A 130 -12.12 8.76 8.87
C TYR A 130 -10.62 8.94 9.13
N TRP A 131 -10.24 9.27 10.36
CA TRP A 131 -8.84 9.26 10.77
C TRP A 131 -8.18 7.89 10.56
N ASN A 132 -8.81 6.83 11.07
CA ASN A 132 -8.30 5.47 10.93
C ASN A 132 -8.25 5.03 9.47
N PHE A 133 -9.27 5.37 8.67
CA PHE A 133 -9.24 5.14 7.23
C PHE A 133 -8.01 5.79 6.57
N ARG A 134 -7.72 7.06 6.87
CA ARG A 134 -6.57 7.78 6.32
C ARG A 134 -5.24 7.20 6.80
N MET A 135 -5.15 6.79 8.04
CA MET A 135 -3.98 6.17 8.62
C MET A 135 -3.73 4.76 8.06
N GLU A 136 -4.77 3.95 7.95
CA GLU A 136 -4.65 2.51 7.66
C GLU A 136 -4.77 2.19 6.17
N LYS A 137 -5.78 2.70 5.47
CA LYS A 137 -5.97 2.42 4.04
C LYS A 137 -5.15 3.34 3.14
N ALA A 138 -5.11 4.63 3.41
CA ALA A 138 -4.32 5.57 2.64
C ALA A 138 -2.85 5.60 3.06
N LEU A 139 -2.46 4.87 4.11
CA LEU A 139 -1.09 4.79 4.65
C LEU A 139 -0.45 6.17 4.83
N GLN A 140 -1.20 7.09 5.44
CA GLN A 140 -0.74 8.46 5.61
C GLN A 140 0.04 8.62 6.92
N LYS A 141 1.18 9.34 6.88
CA LYS A 141 1.98 9.63 8.09
C LYS A 141 1.15 10.40 9.11
N TYR A 142 1.28 10.01 10.38
CA TYR A 142 0.58 10.62 11.49
C TYR A 142 0.72 12.15 11.54
N GLU A 143 1.95 12.67 11.48
CA GLU A 143 2.24 14.11 11.59
C GLU A 143 1.60 14.92 10.47
N ILE A 144 1.56 14.34 9.27
CA ILE A 144 0.94 14.96 8.11
C ILE A 144 -0.57 15.00 8.28
N LEU A 145 -1.16 13.86 8.60
CA LEU A 145 -2.60 13.75 8.78
C LEU A 145 -3.07 14.65 9.92
N ARG A 146 -2.36 14.65 11.07
CA ARG A 146 -2.59 15.58 12.17
C ARG A 146 -2.62 17.04 11.68
N ASN A 147 -1.61 17.44 10.90
CA ASN A 147 -1.51 18.82 10.42
C ASN A 147 -2.66 19.15 9.45
N ILE A 148 -3.04 18.24 8.56
CA ILE A 148 -4.17 18.40 7.63
C ILE A 148 -5.47 18.63 8.39
N PHE A 149 -5.78 17.79 9.40
CA PHE A 149 -6.99 17.91 10.21
C PHE A 149 -7.00 19.22 11.03
N CYS A 150 -5.89 19.56 11.66
CA CYS A 150 -5.78 20.81 12.42
C CYS A 150 -5.88 22.03 11.52
N VAL A 151 -5.30 22.01 10.32
CA VAL A 151 -5.43 23.08 9.33
C VAL A 151 -6.90 23.20 8.88
N ALA A 152 -7.58 22.11 8.57
CA ALA A 152 -9.00 22.12 8.22
C ALA A 152 -9.85 22.75 9.34
N ALA A 153 -9.64 22.32 10.59
CA ALA A 153 -10.34 22.85 11.76
C ALA A 153 -10.13 24.35 11.99
N SER A 154 -9.20 25.01 11.29
CA SER A 154 -8.86 26.42 11.45
C SER A 154 -9.27 27.30 10.27
N ARG A 155 -10.11 26.84 9.34
CA ARG A 155 -10.41 27.58 8.09
C ARG A 155 -11.57 28.56 8.17
N GLY A 156 -12.42 28.46 9.16
CA GLY A 156 -13.51 29.43 9.40
C GLY A 156 -13.02 30.72 10.08
N LYS A 157 -13.62 31.86 9.75
CA LYS A 157 -13.33 33.17 10.37
C LYS A 157 -14.36 33.57 11.42
N ASN A 158 -15.64 33.33 11.12
CA ASN A 158 -16.75 33.75 11.95
C ASN A 158 -17.50 32.57 12.55
N HIS A 159 -17.53 31.44 11.81
CA HIS A 159 -18.26 30.25 12.21
C HIS A 159 -17.52 29.00 11.77
N ILE A 160 -17.28 28.11 12.70
CA ILE A 160 -16.69 26.78 12.49
C ILE A 160 -17.67 25.77 13.02
N ILE A 161 -18.21 24.94 12.11
CA ILE A 161 -19.23 23.93 12.40
C ILE A 161 -18.62 22.56 12.19
N PHE A 162 -18.63 21.72 13.23
CA PHE A 162 -18.26 20.32 13.10
C PHE A 162 -19.54 19.49 12.93
N ILE A 163 -19.55 18.63 11.92
CA ILE A 163 -20.71 17.77 11.68
C ILE A 163 -20.66 16.53 12.59
N ASN A 164 -21.76 16.34 13.30
CA ASN A 164 -22.05 15.12 14.03
C ASN A 164 -22.86 14.19 13.12
N ASP A 165 -22.23 13.14 12.63
CA ASP A 165 -22.82 12.13 11.74
C ASP A 165 -23.08 10.81 12.48
N GLY A 166 -23.08 10.82 13.81
CA GLY A 166 -23.25 9.64 14.65
C GLY A 166 -21.98 8.84 14.88
N HIS A 167 -20.87 9.17 14.20
CA HIS A 167 -19.56 8.57 14.44
C HIS A 167 -18.80 9.27 15.56
N GLN A 168 -17.90 8.54 16.21
CA GLN A 168 -17.10 9.11 17.30
C GLN A 168 -16.23 10.27 16.79
N ARG A 169 -16.45 11.46 17.36
CA ARG A 169 -15.66 12.65 17.05
C ARG A 169 -14.18 12.43 17.37
N LEU A 170 -13.31 12.92 16.50
CA LEU A 170 -11.87 12.83 16.66
C LEU A 170 -11.41 13.58 17.91
N SER A 171 -10.69 12.88 18.77
CA SER A 171 -10.27 13.39 20.07
C SER A 171 -8.94 14.17 20.01
N GLU A 172 -8.74 15.08 20.97
CA GLU A 172 -7.43 15.74 21.15
C GLU A 172 -6.33 14.71 21.44
N LYS A 173 -6.67 13.63 22.16
CA LYS A 173 -5.74 12.54 22.47
C LYS A 173 -5.26 11.85 21.21
N THR A 174 -6.15 11.52 20.29
CA THR A 174 -5.80 10.89 19.01
C THR A 174 -4.92 11.80 18.17
N LEU A 175 -5.23 13.11 18.12
CA LEU A 175 -4.45 14.09 17.38
C LEU A 175 -3.09 14.41 18.00
N SER A 176 -2.86 14.15 19.28
CA SER A 176 -1.60 14.41 19.97
C SER A 176 -0.76 13.18 20.25
N THR A 177 -1.30 11.97 20.01
CA THR A 177 -0.59 10.71 20.26
C THR A 177 -0.27 10.01 18.94
N PRO A 178 1.02 9.86 18.59
CA PRO A 178 1.41 9.08 17.41
C PRO A 178 0.83 7.68 17.47
N LYS A 179 0.18 7.26 16.37
CA LYS A 179 -0.37 5.92 16.22
C LYS A 179 0.59 5.07 15.43
N ILE A 180 0.99 3.95 16.00
CA ILE A 180 1.70 2.89 15.26
C ILE A 180 0.64 2.09 14.52
N ILE A 181 0.83 1.93 13.21
CA ILE A 181 -0.04 1.07 12.42
C ILE A 181 0.50 -0.35 12.54
N GLU A 182 -0.32 -1.23 13.08
CA GLU A 182 0.00 -2.66 13.10
C GLU A 182 0.06 -3.19 11.66
N LYS A 183 1.02 -4.07 11.40
CA LYS A 183 1.19 -4.75 10.12
C LYS A 183 -0.05 -5.58 9.82
N ARG A 184 -0.72 -5.30 8.69
CA ARG A 184 -1.86 -6.09 8.19
C ARG A 184 -1.72 -6.22 6.68
N ASN A 185 -2.20 -7.33 6.15
CA ASN A 185 -2.38 -7.48 4.70
C ASN A 185 -3.27 -6.33 4.21
N LYS A 186 -2.76 -5.48 3.35
CA LYS A 186 -3.48 -4.31 2.84
C LYS A 186 -3.62 -4.42 1.34
N ARG A 187 -4.85 -4.38 0.88
CA ARG A 187 -5.21 -4.31 -0.53
C ARG A 187 -5.56 -2.88 -0.89
N MET A 188 -5.09 -2.41 -2.04
CA MET A 188 -5.38 -1.09 -2.57
C MET A 188 -5.60 -1.12 -4.08
N ASP A 189 -6.25 -0.10 -4.61
CA ASP A 189 -6.41 0.06 -6.05
C ASP A 189 -5.17 0.74 -6.64
N ILE A 190 -4.65 0.24 -7.75
CA ILE A 190 -3.49 0.84 -8.44
C ILE A 190 -3.77 2.31 -8.79
N SER A 191 -4.96 2.62 -9.26
CA SER A 191 -5.39 3.99 -9.57
C SER A 191 -5.38 4.95 -8.37
N LYS A 192 -5.36 4.41 -7.13
CA LYS A 192 -5.36 5.19 -5.88
C LYS A 192 -4.06 5.10 -5.09
N MET A 193 -3.06 4.36 -5.57
CA MET A 193 -1.80 4.17 -4.85
C MET A 193 -1.10 5.47 -4.48
N PHE A 194 -1.21 6.46 -5.35
CA PHE A 194 -0.56 7.75 -5.16
C PHE A 194 -1.48 8.83 -4.55
N ASP A 195 -2.70 8.47 -4.18
CA ASP A 195 -3.60 9.36 -3.45
C ASP A 195 -3.01 9.75 -2.10
N PHE A 196 -3.14 11.02 -1.73
CA PHE A 196 -2.63 11.59 -0.47
C PHE A 196 -1.11 11.48 -0.29
N LYS A 197 -0.34 11.25 -1.36
CA LYS A 197 1.12 11.22 -1.32
C LYS A 197 1.72 12.59 -1.57
N TYR A 198 2.92 12.83 -1.05
CA TYR A 198 3.65 14.04 -1.33
C TYR A 198 4.07 14.12 -2.78
N LYS A 199 4.02 15.34 -3.32
CA LYS A 199 4.43 15.59 -4.70
C LYS A 199 5.90 15.21 -4.93
N GLU A 200 6.75 15.49 -3.96
CA GLU A 200 8.18 15.16 -4.00
C GLU A 200 8.41 13.65 -4.11
N ASN A 201 7.69 12.85 -3.34
CA ASN A 201 7.81 11.39 -3.37
C ASN A 201 7.24 10.80 -4.68
N VAL A 202 6.18 11.38 -5.21
CA VAL A 202 5.63 11.03 -6.54
C VAL A 202 6.65 11.35 -7.63
N GLU A 203 7.32 12.50 -7.52
CA GLU A 203 8.39 12.92 -8.43
C GLU A 203 9.56 11.94 -8.43
N GLU A 204 10.01 11.48 -7.25
CA GLU A 204 11.07 10.49 -7.13
C GLU A 204 10.75 9.17 -7.86
N CYS A 205 9.48 8.72 -7.81
CA CYS A 205 9.05 7.55 -8.59
C CYS A 205 9.05 7.84 -10.09
N TYR A 206 8.55 9.02 -10.48
CA TYR A 206 8.44 9.42 -11.88
C TYR A 206 9.80 9.51 -12.57
N GLN A 207 10.84 9.99 -11.87
CA GLN A 207 12.20 10.09 -12.40
C GLN A 207 12.87 8.73 -12.68
N LEU A 208 12.30 7.64 -12.22
CA LEU A 208 12.77 6.27 -12.52
C LEU A 208 12.22 5.71 -13.83
N LEU A 209 11.35 6.46 -14.50
CA LEU A 209 10.77 6.08 -15.78
C LEU A 209 11.55 6.72 -16.92
N GLU A 210 11.73 5.99 -18.01
CA GLU A 210 12.10 6.54 -19.30
C GLU A 210 10.82 6.83 -20.08
N ILE A 211 10.62 8.11 -20.43
CA ILE A 211 9.41 8.59 -21.08
C ILE A 211 9.78 9.26 -22.39
N GLU A 212 9.25 8.71 -23.49
CA GLU A 212 9.50 9.21 -24.83
C GLU A 212 8.17 9.65 -25.48
N PRO A 213 8.06 10.92 -25.91
CA PRO A 213 6.89 11.35 -26.66
C PRO A 213 6.83 10.64 -28.00
N LYS A 214 5.66 10.08 -28.32
CA LYS A 214 5.44 9.46 -29.64
C LYS A 214 4.99 10.50 -30.65
N GLN A 215 5.49 10.39 -31.85
CA GLN A 215 5.01 11.22 -32.95
C GLN A 215 3.60 10.76 -33.36
N VAL A 216 2.64 11.64 -33.22
CA VAL A 216 1.26 11.47 -33.69
C VAL A 216 1.02 12.37 -34.90
N LYS A 217 0.06 12.00 -35.75
CA LYS A 217 -0.20 12.72 -36.98
C LYS A 217 -0.94 14.05 -36.80
N ASP A 218 -1.72 14.13 -35.75
CA ASP A 218 -2.57 15.29 -35.46
C ASP A 218 -2.52 15.62 -33.95
N HIS A 219 -2.15 16.85 -33.63
CA HIS A 219 -2.09 17.40 -32.26
C HIS A 219 -3.27 18.35 -31.97
N ARG A 220 -4.34 18.34 -32.76
CA ARG A 220 -5.50 19.16 -32.46
C ARG A 220 -6.11 18.71 -31.13
N ARG A 221 -6.37 19.70 -30.28
CA ARG A 221 -7.06 19.49 -29.03
C ARG A 221 -8.55 19.34 -29.29
N ILE A 222 -9.16 18.30 -28.76
CA ILE A 222 -10.62 18.15 -28.75
C ILE A 222 -11.16 19.03 -27.65
N GLU A 223 -11.85 20.10 -28.01
CA GLU A 223 -12.53 20.98 -27.06
C GLU A 223 -14.00 20.61 -27.02
N VAL A 224 -14.48 20.23 -25.84
CA VAL A 224 -15.89 19.89 -25.63
C VAL A 224 -16.69 21.18 -25.59
N LYS A 225 -17.40 21.49 -26.68
CA LYS A 225 -18.09 22.77 -26.90
C LYS A 225 -19.16 23.07 -25.84
N ASN A 226 -19.80 22.04 -25.30
CA ASN A 226 -20.86 22.20 -24.31
C ASN A 226 -20.33 22.27 -22.88
N GLN A 227 -18.99 22.23 -22.68
CA GLN A 227 -18.35 22.42 -21.40
C GLN A 227 -18.39 23.94 -21.05
N ASP A 228 -19.21 24.29 -20.08
CA ASP A 228 -19.34 25.67 -19.62
C ASP A 228 -18.29 26.09 -18.57
N GLY A 229 -17.40 25.17 -18.18
CA GLY A 229 -16.37 25.39 -17.17
C GLY A 229 -16.93 25.49 -15.74
N LEU A 230 -18.15 25.03 -15.50
CA LEU A 230 -18.83 25.04 -14.20
C LEU A 230 -18.86 23.66 -13.55
N ILE A 231 -18.95 22.60 -14.36
CA ILE A 231 -18.83 21.22 -13.94
C ILE A 231 -17.71 20.57 -14.75
N ASP A 232 -16.84 19.81 -14.09
CA ASP A 232 -15.83 19.01 -14.78
C ASP A 232 -16.50 17.84 -15.51
N LEU A 233 -16.39 17.81 -16.85
CA LEU A 233 -16.94 16.76 -17.68
C LEU A 233 -15.94 15.64 -18.00
N SER A 234 -14.70 15.70 -17.53
CA SER A 234 -13.68 14.68 -17.82
C SER A 234 -14.13 13.27 -17.46
N PRO A 235 -14.82 13.02 -16.32
CA PRO A 235 -15.34 11.68 -16.02
C PRO A 235 -16.39 11.20 -17.03
N CYS A 236 -17.26 12.12 -17.50
CA CYS A 236 -18.27 11.78 -18.51
C CYS A 236 -17.63 11.42 -19.85
N ILE A 237 -16.60 12.17 -20.26
CA ILE A 237 -15.90 11.91 -21.54
C ILE A 237 -15.08 10.62 -21.45
N GLY A 238 -14.45 10.33 -20.29
CA GLY A 238 -13.79 9.06 -20.05
C GLY A 238 -14.74 7.88 -20.27
N ASN A 239 -15.89 7.88 -19.60
CA ASN A 239 -16.91 6.84 -19.77
C ASN A 239 -17.44 6.80 -21.22
N HIS A 240 -17.57 7.96 -21.87
CA HIS A 240 -18.04 8.03 -23.26
C HIS A 240 -17.06 7.40 -24.24
N GLN A 241 -15.76 7.68 -24.15
CA GLN A 241 -14.78 7.14 -25.08
C GLN A 241 -14.72 5.61 -25.03
N GLU A 242 -14.86 5.00 -23.84
CA GLU A 242 -14.93 3.57 -23.68
C GLU A 242 -16.23 2.98 -24.22
N ALA A 243 -17.37 3.54 -23.79
CA ALA A 243 -18.71 3.05 -24.15
C ALA A 243 -19.03 3.22 -25.65
N SER A 244 -18.43 4.21 -26.32
CA SER A 244 -18.73 4.48 -27.74
C SER A 244 -17.81 3.74 -28.70
N PHE A 245 -16.62 3.35 -28.28
CA PHE A 245 -15.61 2.74 -29.16
C PHE A 245 -15.53 1.22 -29.05
N PHE A 246 -15.52 0.67 -27.82
CA PHE A 246 -15.27 -0.75 -27.61
C PHE A 246 -16.56 -1.56 -27.56
N GLU A 247 -16.73 -2.53 -28.44
CA GLU A 247 -17.89 -3.42 -28.50
C GLU A 247 -18.06 -4.29 -27.23
N ASN A 248 -16.94 -4.56 -26.55
CA ASN A 248 -16.93 -5.37 -25.34
C ASN A 248 -17.26 -4.57 -24.05
N TYR A 249 -17.45 -3.25 -24.17
CA TYR A 249 -17.86 -2.40 -23.05
C TYR A 249 -19.38 -2.20 -23.05
N ASP A 250 -20.06 -2.61 -21.99
CA ASP A 250 -21.49 -2.44 -21.81
C ASP A 250 -21.78 -1.56 -20.58
N ILE A 251 -22.19 -0.32 -20.83
CA ILE A 251 -22.49 0.68 -19.81
C ILE A 251 -23.58 0.24 -18.82
N ASP A 252 -24.57 -0.55 -19.27
CA ASP A 252 -25.63 -1.02 -18.39
C ASP A 252 -25.09 -1.99 -17.32
N ILE A 253 -24.02 -2.70 -17.64
CA ILE A 253 -23.33 -3.58 -16.70
C ILE A 253 -22.69 -2.76 -15.58
N ASP A 254 -21.98 -1.70 -15.94
CA ASP A 254 -21.34 -0.84 -14.95
C ASP A 254 -22.35 -0.11 -14.07
N ILE A 255 -23.44 0.35 -14.67
CA ILE A 255 -24.55 0.91 -13.91
C ILE A 255 -25.13 -0.11 -12.94
N GLN A 256 -25.43 -1.33 -13.40
CA GLN A 256 -26.00 -2.38 -12.54
C GLN A 256 -25.06 -2.74 -11.39
N PHE A 257 -23.76 -2.80 -11.67
CA PHE A 257 -22.75 -3.03 -10.64
C PHE A 257 -22.82 -1.95 -9.55
N ARG A 258 -22.80 -0.65 -9.94
CA ARG A 258 -22.89 0.46 -8.99
C ARG A 258 -24.20 0.47 -8.20
N LEU A 259 -25.31 0.15 -8.86
CA LEU A 259 -26.62 0.05 -8.21
C LEU A 259 -26.72 -1.13 -7.23
N GLU A 260 -25.99 -2.20 -7.48
CA GLU A 260 -25.99 -3.37 -6.59
C GLU A 260 -25.15 -3.13 -5.34
N PHE A 261 -24.01 -2.45 -5.48
CA PHE A 261 -23.01 -2.35 -4.42
C PHE A 261 -22.91 -0.97 -3.76
N ASP A 262 -22.97 0.10 -4.53
CA ASP A 262 -22.69 1.43 -4.01
C ASP A 262 -23.97 2.20 -3.63
N LEU A 263 -25.00 2.13 -4.45
CA LEU A 263 -26.22 2.94 -4.31
C LEU A 263 -27.50 2.17 -4.64
N PRO A 264 -27.88 1.14 -3.87
CA PRO A 264 -29.10 0.35 -4.13
C PRO A 264 -30.38 1.19 -4.17
N SER A 265 -30.42 2.31 -3.45
CA SER A 265 -31.56 3.26 -3.44
C SER A 265 -31.85 3.90 -4.79
N MET A 266 -30.86 3.96 -5.68
CA MET A 266 -30.99 4.54 -7.01
C MET A 266 -31.55 3.57 -8.05
N ARG A 267 -31.75 2.29 -7.71
CA ARG A 267 -32.24 1.25 -8.63
C ARG A 267 -33.60 1.61 -9.24
N ALA A 268 -34.52 2.11 -8.43
CA ALA A 268 -35.84 2.49 -8.91
C ALA A 268 -35.78 3.64 -9.94
N GLU A 269 -34.90 4.62 -9.73
CA GLU A 269 -34.70 5.72 -10.68
C GLU A 269 -34.10 5.21 -12.00
N TYR A 270 -33.14 4.32 -11.94
CA TYR A 270 -32.59 3.68 -13.14
C TYR A 270 -33.66 2.92 -13.95
N GLU A 271 -34.40 2.03 -13.32
CA GLU A 271 -35.41 1.19 -13.98
C GLU A 271 -36.53 2.05 -14.62
N ASN A 272 -36.91 3.14 -13.98
CA ASN A 272 -37.98 4.01 -14.45
C ASN A 272 -37.55 5.03 -15.50
N THR A 273 -36.28 5.49 -15.44
CA THR A 273 -35.86 6.66 -16.23
C THR A 273 -34.73 6.32 -17.20
N TYR A 274 -33.67 5.61 -16.73
CA TYR A 274 -32.44 5.48 -17.49
C TYR A 274 -32.27 4.16 -18.23
N LYS A 275 -33.00 3.12 -17.89
CA LYS A 275 -32.87 1.79 -18.52
C LYS A 275 -33.03 1.82 -20.04
N HIS A 276 -33.89 2.67 -20.55
CA HIS A 276 -34.17 2.85 -21.97
C HIS A 276 -33.75 4.23 -22.51
N ALA A 277 -32.95 4.95 -21.70
CA ALA A 277 -32.45 6.27 -22.08
C ALA A 277 -31.31 6.16 -23.12
N SER A 278 -30.94 7.27 -23.72
CA SER A 278 -29.77 7.36 -24.60
C SER A 278 -28.47 7.01 -23.90
N THR A 279 -27.46 6.62 -24.65
CA THR A 279 -26.11 6.34 -24.10
C THR A 279 -25.56 7.54 -23.33
N GLU A 280 -25.78 8.75 -23.80
CA GLU A 280 -25.33 9.97 -23.12
C GLU A 280 -26.01 10.15 -21.75
N GLU A 281 -27.32 9.94 -21.66
CA GLU A 281 -28.04 9.99 -20.39
C GLU A 281 -27.55 8.91 -19.42
N LYS A 282 -27.29 7.71 -19.92
CA LYS A 282 -26.70 6.62 -19.12
C LYS A 282 -25.29 6.95 -18.64
N ILE A 283 -24.46 7.60 -19.45
CA ILE A 283 -23.13 8.08 -19.05
C ILE A 283 -23.24 9.10 -17.92
N LEU A 284 -24.13 10.09 -18.02
CA LEU A 284 -24.36 11.06 -16.95
C LEU A 284 -24.86 10.39 -15.68
N PHE A 285 -25.72 9.39 -15.82
CA PHE A 285 -26.20 8.61 -14.69
C PHE A 285 -25.06 7.80 -14.05
N LEU A 286 -24.27 7.06 -14.84
CA LEU A 286 -23.10 6.31 -14.35
C LEU A 286 -22.11 7.23 -13.64
N THR A 287 -21.75 8.35 -14.27
CA THR A 287 -20.85 9.34 -13.68
C THR A 287 -21.39 9.87 -12.34
N SER A 288 -22.72 10.09 -12.26
CA SER A 288 -23.35 10.51 -11.00
C SER A 288 -23.27 9.46 -9.91
N LEU A 289 -23.28 8.17 -10.24
CA LEU A 289 -23.11 7.08 -9.29
C LEU A 289 -21.65 6.97 -8.82
N GLU A 290 -20.69 7.06 -9.75
CA GLU A 290 -19.26 6.96 -9.46
C GLU A 290 -18.76 8.09 -8.57
N THR A 291 -19.16 9.31 -8.89
CA THR A 291 -18.78 10.51 -8.13
C THR A 291 -19.66 10.75 -6.92
N LYS A 292 -20.82 10.07 -6.83
CA LYS A 292 -21.92 10.33 -5.89
C LYS A 292 -22.50 11.74 -6.01
N GLN A 293 -22.17 12.48 -7.08
CA GLN A 293 -22.62 13.83 -7.33
C GLN A 293 -23.85 13.85 -8.26
N ARG A 294 -24.98 14.26 -7.72
CA ARG A 294 -26.25 14.33 -8.42
C ARG A 294 -26.26 15.34 -9.58
N ARG A 295 -25.38 16.36 -9.49
CA ARG A 295 -25.28 17.45 -10.47
C ARG A 295 -24.99 16.99 -11.89
N TYR A 296 -24.27 15.87 -12.08
CA TYR A 296 -23.98 15.34 -13.41
C TYR A 296 -25.27 15.03 -14.20
N ARG A 297 -26.26 14.43 -13.57
CA ARG A 297 -27.54 14.08 -14.22
C ARG A 297 -28.61 15.16 -14.15
N THR A 298 -28.44 16.17 -13.28
CA THR A 298 -29.46 17.21 -13.07
C THR A 298 -29.08 18.58 -13.61
N GLN A 299 -27.80 18.87 -13.81
CA GLN A 299 -27.30 20.20 -14.18
C GLN A 299 -26.35 20.19 -15.40
N VAL A 300 -26.03 19.03 -15.95
CA VAL A 300 -25.31 18.93 -17.22
C VAL A 300 -26.32 18.92 -18.35
N ASP A 301 -26.17 19.86 -19.28
CA ASP A 301 -27.08 20.01 -20.41
C ASP A 301 -26.73 18.97 -21.50
N LEU A 302 -27.76 18.35 -22.09
CA LEU A 302 -27.57 17.44 -23.23
C LEU A 302 -27.76 18.19 -24.56
N PRO A 303 -27.01 17.77 -25.61
CA PRO A 303 -25.92 16.84 -25.58
C PRO A 303 -24.69 17.46 -24.91
N PHE A 304 -24.03 16.73 -23.98
CA PHE A 304 -22.79 17.22 -23.36
C PHE A 304 -21.58 17.09 -24.29
N ILE A 305 -21.71 16.30 -25.35
CA ILE A 305 -20.73 16.11 -26.41
C ILE A 305 -21.45 16.13 -27.77
N THR A 306 -20.90 16.84 -28.76
CA THR A 306 -21.48 16.95 -30.10
C THR A 306 -21.10 15.74 -30.98
N GLU A 307 -21.87 15.49 -32.05
CA GLU A 307 -21.59 14.40 -32.99
C GLU A 307 -20.22 14.54 -33.67
N ASP A 308 -19.77 15.76 -33.94
CA ASP A 308 -18.44 16.02 -34.50
C ASP A 308 -17.33 15.62 -33.50
N GLU A 309 -17.49 15.93 -32.22
CA GLU A 309 -16.55 15.56 -31.16
C GLU A 309 -16.53 14.05 -30.93
N LYS A 310 -17.70 13.40 -30.92
CA LYS A 310 -17.79 11.93 -30.83
C LYS A 310 -17.03 11.27 -31.98
N LYS A 311 -17.27 11.76 -33.20
CA LYS A 311 -16.61 11.26 -34.40
C LYS A 311 -15.09 11.46 -34.31
N GLU A 312 -14.64 12.62 -33.84
CA GLU A 312 -13.21 12.92 -33.71
C GLU A 312 -12.55 12.01 -32.67
N ILE A 313 -13.18 11.75 -31.51
CA ILE A 313 -12.70 10.79 -30.51
C ILE A 313 -12.63 9.39 -31.12
N HIS A 314 -13.68 8.96 -31.81
CA HIS A 314 -13.74 7.65 -32.44
C HIS A 314 -12.65 7.46 -33.50
N GLU A 315 -12.49 8.45 -34.41
CA GLU A 315 -11.46 8.42 -35.45
C GLU A 315 -10.04 8.36 -34.84
N ARG A 316 -9.83 9.09 -33.74
CA ARG A 316 -8.55 9.10 -33.02
C ARG A 316 -8.26 7.75 -32.38
N LEU A 317 -9.21 7.13 -31.71
CA LEU A 317 -9.04 5.79 -31.14
C LEU A 317 -8.84 4.72 -32.21
N ALA A 318 -9.55 4.85 -33.36
CA ALA A 318 -9.44 3.93 -34.48
C ALA A 318 -8.07 3.96 -35.20
N GLU A 319 -7.24 4.99 -34.99
CA GLU A 319 -5.86 4.99 -35.47
C GLU A 319 -4.99 3.92 -34.79
N VAL A 320 -5.37 3.52 -33.55
CA VAL A 320 -4.59 2.59 -32.73
C VAL A 320 -5.33 1.28 -32.48
N PHE A 321 -6.63 1.34 -32.22
CA PHE A 321 -7.42 0.19 -31.80
C PHE A 321 -8.45 -0.25 -32.85
N VAL A 322 -8.90 -1.49 -32.69
CA VAL A 322 -10.13 -1.97 -33.33
C VAL A 322 -11.23 -2.11 -32.26
N PRO A 323 -12.53 -1.96 -32.63
CA PRO A 323 -13.61 -2.00 -31.63
C PRO A 323 -13.71 -3.30 -30.83
N THR A 324 -13.16 -4.38 -31.34
CA THR A 324 -13.16 -5.71 -30.71
C THR A 324 -11.97 -6.00 -29.80
N GLU A 325 -11.11 -5.02 -29.51
CA GLU A 325 -9.99 -5.18 -28.58
C GLU A 325 -10.48 -5.63 -27.19
N GLU A 326 -9.63 -6.39 -26.50
CA GLU A 326 -9.87 -6.77 -25.13
C GLU A 326 -9.54 -5.59 -24.20
N VAL A 327 -10.52 -5.15 -23.43
CA VAL A 327 -10.41 -4.02 -22.51
C VAL A 327 -10.43 -4.48 -21.05
N GLN A 328 -9.98 -3.60 -20.13
CA GLN A 328 -10.03 -3.83 -18.69
C GLN A 328 -9.23 -5.06 -18.25
N ALA A 329 -7.96 -5.14 -18.70
CA ALA A 329 -7.08 -6.22 -18.30
C ALA A 329 -6.70 -6.12 -16.81
N GLU A 330 -7.06 -7.15 -16.04
CA GLU A 330 -6.75 -7.20 -14.60
C GLU A 330 -5.26 -7.35 -14.36
N CYS A 331 -4.75 -6.64 -13.37
CA CYS A 331 -3.38 -6.77 -12.93
C CYS A 331 -3.25 -6.69 -11.41
N GLU A 332 -2.23 -7.34 -10.89
CA GLU A 332 -1.92 -7.40 -9.47
C GLU A 332 -0.43 -7.17 -9.23
N ILE A 333 -0.10 -6.37 -8.22
CA ILE A 333 1.26 -6.12 -7.78
C ILE A 333 1.36 -6.45 -6.29
N LYS A 334 2.34 -7.27 -5.91
CA LYS A 334 2.62 -7.59 -4.51
C LYS A 334 3.92 -6.96 -4.06
N SER A 335 3.95 -6.45 -2.82
CA SER A 335 5.20 -5.98 -2.25
C SER A 335 6.06 -7.18 -1.90
N GLY A 336 7.28 -7.23 -2.46
CA GLY A 336 8.31 -8.19 -2.06
C GLY A 336 9.04 -7.80 -0.77
N ILE A 337 8.57 -6.79 -0.03
CA ILE A 337 9.16 -6.34 1.22
C ILE A 337 8.65 -7.26 2.32
N SER A 338 9.56 -7.98 2.96
CA SER A 338 9.33 -9.10 3.89
C SER A 338 8.47 -8.79 5.13
N GLN A 339 8.05 -7.57 5.33
CA GLN A 339 7.31 -7.15 6.52
C GLN A 339 5.87 -6.67 6.27
N GLU A 340 5.51 -6.35 5.04
CA GLU A 340 4.16 -5.87 4.71
C GLU A 340 3.66 -6.57 3.45
N ASN A 341 2.68 -7.44 3.59
CA ASN A 341 1.95 -8.00 2.46
C ASN A 341 1.02 -6.92 1.90
N LEU A 342 1.58 -5.99 1.13
CA LEU A 342 0.81 -5.00 0.40
C LEU A 342 0.49 -5.57 -0.98
N GLU A 343 -0.77 -5.47 -1.36
CA GLU A 343 -1.24 -5.86 -2.68
C GLU A 343 -1.93 -4.66 -3.32
N ALA A 344 -1.56 -4.37 -4.56
CA ALA A 344 -2.26 -3.39 -5.36
C ALA A 344 -2.87 -4.09 -6.58
N ARG A 345 -4.15 -3.81 -6.85
CA ARG A 345 -4.89 -4.40 -7.96
C ARG A 345 -5.50 -3.29 -8.81
N GLY A 346 -5.69 -3.59 -10.09
CA GLY A 346 -6.32 -2.65 -10.99
C GLY A 346 -6.59 -3.26 -12.35
N TYR A 347 -7.13 -2.44 -13.22
CA TYR A 347 -7.51 -2.80 -14.57
C TYR A 347 -6.88 -1.82 -15.52
N ALA A 348 -6.04 -2.32 -16.43
CA ALA A 348 -5.49 -1.53 -17.51
C ALA A 348 -6.56 -1.34 -18.60
N ASP A 349 -6.68 -0.14 -19.14
CA ASP A 349 -7.76 0.17 -20.07
C ASP A 349 -7.70 -0.74 -21.31
N VAL A 350 -6.55 -0.88 -21.96
CA VAL A 350 -6.37 -1.77 -23.11
C VAL A 350 -5.00 -2.45 -23.09
N VAL A 351 -4.94 -3.73 -23.44
CA VAL A 351 -3.69 -4.44 -23.71
C VAL A 351 -3.67 -4.90 -25.17
N LYS A 352 -2.71 -4.42 -25.91
CA LYS A 352 -2.54 -4.74 -27.32
C LYS A 352 -1.06 -4.94 -27.67
N ASP A 353 -0.74 -5.99 -28.43
CA ASP A 353 0.61 -6.26 -28.93
C ASP A 353 1.70 -6.17 -27.83
N ASN A 354 1.47 -6.84 -26.68
CA ASN A 354 2.34 -6.79 -25.50
C ASN A 354 2.63 -5.37 -24.96
N THR A 355 1.70 -4.45 -25.16
CA THR A 355 1.79 -3.06 -24.70
C THR A 355 0.54 -2.72 -23.87
N VAL A 356 0.74 -2.13 -22.69
CA VAL A 356 -0.33 -1.53 -21.90
C VAL A 356 -0.67 -0.16 -22.49
N TYR A 357 -1.94 0.11 -22.69
CA TYR A 357 -2.43 1.44 -23.00
C TYR A 357 -3.31 1.94 -21.87
N GLU A 358 -2.97 3.12 -21.37
CA GLU A 358 -3.76 3.86 -20.37
C GLU A 358 -4.31 5.10 -21.05
N LEU A 359 -5.62 5.22 -21.09
CA LEU A 359 -6.33 6.30 -21.78
C LEU A 359 -6.74 7.39 -20.80
N LYS A 360 -6.49 8.64 -21.16
CA LYS A 360 -6.95 9.79 -20.38
C LYS A 360 -7.65 10.81 -21.29
N PHE A 361 -8.59 11.54 -20.72
CA PHE A 361 -9.21 12.69 -21.38
C PHE A 361 -9.14 13.89 -20.43
N VAL A 362 -7.95 14.44 -20.26
CA VAL A 362 -7.64 15.47 -19.25
C VAL A 362 -7.00 16.70 -19.86
N ALA A 363 -7.05 17.82 -19.15
CA ALA A 363 -6.42 19.06 -19.61
C ALA A 363 -4.90 18.92 -19.73
N GLU A 364 -4.29 18.22 -18.76
CA GLU A 364 -2.85 17.99 -18.67
C GLU A 364 -2.57 16.66 -17.97
N LEU A 365 -1.62 15.89 -18.48
CA LEU A 365 -1.17 14.65 -17.84
C LEU A 365 -0.36 14.97 -16.59
N GLN A 366 -0.68 14.26 -15.51
CA GLN A 366 0.02 14.35 -14.24
C GLN A 366 1.02 13.19 -14.09
N HIS A 367 2.08 13.34 -13.28
CA HIS A 367 3.03 12.26 -13.01
C HIS A 367 2.35 11.00 -12.47
N THR A 368 1.26 11.14 -11.71
CA THR A 368 0.47 10.01 -11.21
C THR A 368 -0.14 9.16 -12.32
N HIS A 369 -0.49 9.74 -13.48
CA HIS A 369 -1.00 8.97 -14.63
C HIS A 369 0.10 8.09 -15.25
N PHE A 370 1.32 8.61 -15.36
CA PHE A 370 2.48 7.83 -15.82
C PHE A 370 2.80 6.69 -14.86
N LEU A 371 2.77 6.95 -13.56
CA LEU A 371 3.00 5.94 -12.53
C LEU A 371 1.91 4.88 -12.50
N GLN A 372 0.66 5.25 -12.73
CA GLN A 372 -0.46 4.31 -12.86
C GLN A 372 -0.21 3.35 -14.03
N CYS A 373 0.10 3.86 -15.22
CA CYS A 373 0.43 3.06 -16.38
C CYS A 373 1.66 2.16 -16.12
N ALA A 374 2.71 2.70 -15.50
CA ALA A 374 3.90 1.92 -15.14
C ALA A 374 3.59 0.78 -14.15
N CYS A 375 2.70 1.02 -13.17
CA CYS A 375 2.25 -0.02 -12.27
C CYS A 375 1.44 -1.12 -13.00
N TYR A 376 0.62 -0.75 -13.97
CA TYR A 376 -0.06 -1.75 -14.81
C TYR A 376 0.92 -2.59 -15.63
N MET A 377 1.99 -1.98 -16.17
CA MET A 377 3.05 -2.72 -16.85
C MET A 377 3.70 -3.76 -15.93
N ILE A 378 3.99 -3.40 -14.68
CA ILE A 378 4.53 -4.33 -13.68
C ILE A 378 3.55 -5.46 -13.40
N GLY A 379 2.27 -5.13 -13.11
CA GLY A 379 1.24 -6.12 -12.76
C GLY A 379 0.92 -7.10 -13.88
N LEU A 380 1.07 -6.68 -15.14
CA LEU A 380 0.86 -7.49 -16.33
C LEU A 380 2.17 -8.12 -16.88
N HIS A 381 3.30 -7.87 -16.21
CA HIS A 381 4.63 -8.34 -16.64
C HIS A 381 5.02 -7.90 -18.07
N LEU A 382 4.60 -6.70 -18.47
CA LEU A 382 4.91 -6.12 -19.75
C LEU A 382 6.06 -5.11 -19.66
N ASP A 383 6.80 -4.95 -20.75
CA ASP A 383 7.99 -4.08 -20.81
C ASP A 383 7.68 -2.71 -21.39
N ARG A 384 6.48 -2.53 -21.92
CA ARG A 384 6.10 -1.35 -22.67
C ARG A 384 4.73 -0.85 -22.24
N GLY A 385 4.63 0.45 -21.98
CA GLY A 385 3.36 1.14 -21.71
C GLY A 385 3.20 2.37 -22.60
N ILE A 386 1.97 2.68 -22.92
CA ILE A 386 1.57 3.91 -23.62
C ILE A 386 0.55 4.64 -22.74
N LEU A 387 0.91 5.83 -22.29
CA LEU A 387 -0.04 6.76 -21.72
C LEU A 387 -0.53 7.70 -22.83
N TRP A 388 -1.84 7.73 -23.06
CA TRP A 388 -2.44 8.50 -24.12
C TRP A 388 -3.51 9.46 -23.62
N ASN A 389 -3.25 10.76 -23.73
CA ASN A 389 -4.27 11.77 -23.53
C ASN A 389 -5.06 11.98 -24.83
N VAL A 390 -6.21 11.35 -24.93
CA VAL A 390 -7.07 11.39 -26.14
C VAL A 390 -7.54 12.82 -26.44
N LYS A 391 -7.68 13.68 -25.42
CA LYS A 391 -8.08 15.09 -25.59
C LYS A 391 -7.08 15.90 -26.40
N THR A 392 -5.79 15.77 -26.09
CA THR A 392 -4.71 16.54 -26.74
C THR A 392 -3.99 15.76 -27.82
N ASN A 393 -4.27 14.46 -27.90
CA ASN A 393 -3.53 13.47 -28.70
C ASN A 393 -2.06 13.34 -28.30
N ASP A 394 -1.72 13.70 -27.07
CA ASP A 394 -0.38 13.48 -26.56
C ASP A 394 -0.23 12.02 -26.13
N MET A 395 0.73 11.36 -26.73
CA MET A 395 1.01 9.96 -26.49
C MET A 395 2.46 9.80 -26.04
N TYR A 396 2.66 9.08 -24.95
CA TYR A 396 3.98 8.85 -24.37
C TYR A 396 4.24 7.37 -24.21
N GLU A 397 5.38 6.93 -24.71
CA GLU A 397 5.90 5.58 -24.45
C GLU A 397 6.64 5.59 -23.11
N ILE A 398 6.33 4.61 -22.27
CA ILE A 398 6.91 4.44 -20.95
C ILE A 398 7.71 3.14 -20.94
N LYS A 399 8.94 3.22 -20.41
CA LYS A 399 9.80 2.07 -20.12
C LYS A 399 10.28 2.17 -18.67
N ILE A 400 10.52 1.03 -18.06
CA ILE A 400 11.02 0.94 -16.68
C ILE A 400 12.37 0.22 -16.74
N PRO A 401 13.49 0.96 -16.79
CA PRO A 401 14.83 0.37 -16.92
C PRO A 401 15.22 -0.56 -15.75
N ASP A 402 14.82 -0.17 -14.55
CA ASP A 402 15.01 -0.95 -13.32
C ASP A 402 13.65 -1.16 -12.65
N LYS A 403 13.00 -2.28 -12.95
CA LYS A 403 11.68 -2.62 -12.39
C LYS A 403 11.74 -2.80 -10.87
N ASP A 404 12.82 -3.38 -10.36
CA ASP A 404 12.96 -3.63 -8.93
C ASP A 404 13.19 -2.32 -8.16
N GLY A 405 14.09 -1.47 -8.63
CA GLY A 405 14.33 -0.15 -8.06
C GLY A 405 13.07 0.74 -8.12
N PHE A 406 12.35 0.70 -9.25
CA PHE A 406 11.07 1.41 -9.39
C PHE A 406 10.05 0.94 -8.35
N MET A 407 9.84 -0.37 -8.23
CA MET A 407 8.88 -0.91 -7.27
C MET A 407 9.27 -0.66 -5.82
N GLN A 408 10.56 -0.69 -5.49
CA GLN A 408 11.03 -0.28 -4.17
C GLN A 408 10.65 1.17 -3.86
N GLN A 409 10.90 2.08 -4.80
CA GLN A 409 10.55 3.49 -4.62
C GLN A 409 9.04 3.70 -4.56
N VAL A 410 8.27 2.98 -5.38
CA VAL A 410 6.79 3.00 -5.32
C VAL A 410 6.31 2.57 -3.93
N TRP A 411 6.74 1.42 -3.43
CA TRP A 411 6.33 0.95 -2.11
C TRP A 411 6.79 1.88 -0.99
N LYS A 412 8.01 2.41 -1.07
CA LYS A 412 8.51 3.43 -0.15
C LYS A 412 7.61 4.67 -0.14
N THR A 413 7.15 5.12 -1.30
CA THR A 413 6.22 6.24 -1.45
C THR A 413 4.83 5.91 -0.92
N VAL A 414 4.30 4.74 -1.25
CA VAL A 414 2.97 4.29 -0.82
C VAL A 414 2.90 4.12 0.69
N THR A 415 3.92 3.56 1.31
CA THR A 415 4.01 3.34 2.76
C THR A 415 4.47 4.60 3.52
N ASN A 416 4.79 5.69 2.81
CA ASN A 416 5.35 6.91 3.38
C ASN A 416 6.60 6.67 4.24
N ASN A 417 7.50 5.78 3.78
CA ASN A 417 8.71 5.41 4.51
C ASN A 417 8.40 4.92 5.93
N TYR A 418 7.58 3.92 6.07
CA TYR A 418 7.18 3.34 7.35
C TYR A 418 8.38 3.02 8.26
N GLU A 419 9.53 2.71 7.71
CA GLU A 419 10.78 2.51 8.44
C GLU A 419 11.19 3.74 9.27
N GLU A 420 10.89 4.95 8.80
CA GLU A 420 11.13 6.18 9.57
C GLU A 420 10.10 6.41 10.69
N ILE A 421 8.88 5.87 10.60
CA ILE A 421 7.85 6.05 11.64
C ILE A 421 8.21 5.25 12.90
N HIS A 422 8.86 4.10 12.77
CA HIS A 422 9.35 3.34 13.91
C HIS A 422 10.47 4.06 14.67
N THR A 423 11.18 4.99 14.03
CA THR A 423 12.27 5.76 14.63
C THR A 423 11.87 7.10 15.24
N THR A 424 10.63 7.59 15.05
CA THR A 424 10.22 8.97 15.46
C THR A 424 9.26 9.00 16.65
N ILE A 425 8.98 7.87 17.35
CA ILE A 425 8.15 7.85 18.54
C ILE A 425 9.01 8.24 19.76
N GLY A 426 8.91 9.49 20.09
CA GLY A 426 9.63 10.14 21.18
C GLY A 426 10.98 10.70 20.70
N ASN A 427 11.32 11.93 21.09
CA ASN A 427 12.57 12.66 20.86
C ASN A 427 13.87 11.89 21.22
N ARG A 428 13.94 10.64 20.85
CA ARG A 428 15.13 9.80 20.75
C ARG A 428 15.04 9.15 19.37
N ARG A 429 15.93 9.49 18.45
CA ARG A 429 16.46 8.50 17.52
C ARG A 429 16.69 7.26 18.40
N ILE A 430 15.98 6.17 18.18
CA ILE A 430 16.46 4.87 18.60
C ILE A 430 17.61 4.64 17.61
N GLU A 431 18.79 5.12 17.97
CA GLU A 431 20.00 4.73 17.31
C GLU A 431 20.03 3.22 17.44
N GLU A 432 20.18 2.51 16.32
CA GLU A 432 20.40 1.08 16.32
C GLU A 432 21.73 0.83 17.03
N HIS A 433 21.64 0.60 18.35
CA HIS A 433 22.83 0.47 19.19
C HIS A 433 23.43 -0.93 19.14
N SER A 434 22.74 -1.87 18.51
CA SER A 434 23.16 -3.27 18.45
C SER A 434 22.82 -3.90 17.11
N ILE A 435 23.75 -4.76 16.65
CA ILE A 435 23.56 -5.70 15.55
C ILE A 435 23.78 -7.11 16.07
N ALA A 436 23.38 -8.11 15.29
CA ALA A 436 23.72 -9.49 15.59
C ALA A 436 24.41 -10.17 14.42
N VAL A 437 25.39 -11.01 14.72
CA VAL A 437 26.00 -11.93 13.76
C VAL A 437 25.68 -13.36 14.18
N ILE A 438 25.26 -14.18 13.23
CA ILE A 438 24.80 -15.55 13.48
C ILE A 438 25.49 -16.51 12.51
N ASP A 439 25.86 -17.66 13.01
CA ASP A 439 26.37 -18.78 12.22
C ASP A 439 25.73 -20.08 12.65
N THR A 440 25.63 -21.05 11.75
CA THR A 440 24.99 -22.35 11.99
C THR A 440 25.88 -23.51 11.50
N GLU A 441 26.03 -24.55 12.36
CA GLU A 441 26.62 -25.80 11.95
C GLU A 441 25.57 -26.88 11.76
N THR A 442 25.70 -27.68 10.72
CA THR A 442 24.75 -28.73 10.36
C THR A 442 25.27 -30.13 10.57
N ASN A 443 24.38 -31.08 10.86
CA ASN A 443 24.67 -32.50 10.97
C ASN A 443 24.70 -33.20 9.59
N TRP A 444 24.93 -34.51 9.57
CA TRP A 444 24.97 -35.28 8.31
C TRP A 444 23.61 -35.32 7.55
N ASN A 445 22.50 -34.96 8.19
CA ASN A 445 21.17 -34.86 7.58
C ASN A 445 20.83 -33.47 7.06
N ASP A 446 21.78 -32.53 7.11
CA ASP A 446 21.55 -31.10 6.79
C ASP A 446 20.64 -30.38 7.81
N ASP A 447 20.44 -30.95 9.03
CA ASP A 447 19.71 -30.28 10.11
C ASP A 447 20.71 -29.45 10.95
N VAL A 448 20.28 -28.28 11.42
CA VAL A 448 21.10 -27.43 12.29
C VAL A 448 21.37 -28.14 13.62
N MET A 449 22.63 -28.35 13.94
CA MET A 449 23.09 -28.96 15.21
C MET A 449 23.59 -27.95 16.23
N SER A 450 23.96 -26.74 15.79
CA SER A 450 24.30 -25.63 16.69
C SER A 450 24.04 -24.27 16.05
N ILE A 451 23.82 -23.26 16.89
CA ILE A 451 23.63 -21.86 16.52
C ILE A 451 24.54 -20.99 17.38
N GLY A 452 25.44 -20.25 16.76
CA GLY A 452 26.23 -19.19 17.36
C GLY A 452 25.61 -17.83 17.11
N LEU A 453 25.41 -17.02 18.14
CA LEU A 453 24.82 -15.68 18.05
C LEU A 453 25.67 -14.68 18.82
N VAL A 454 26.22 -13.69 18.14
CA VAL A 454 27.04 -12.63 18.73
C VAL A 454 26.30 -11.30 18.62
N ILE A 455 26.07 -10.64 19.74
CA ILE A 455 25.52 -9.29 19.80
C ILE A 455 26.67 -8.29 19.86
N ALA A 456 26.62 -7.29 19.00
CA ALA A 456 27.67 -6.29 18.89
C ALA A 456 27.10 -4.86 18.84
N ASP A 457 27.93 -3.90 19.17
CA ASP A 457 27.64 -2.47 18.99
C ASP A 457 27.61 -2.11 17.51
N SER A 458 26.59 -1.43 17.07
CA SER A 458 26.35 -1.12 15.64
C SER A 458 27.35 -0.12 15.04
N ALA A 459 27.95 0.73 15.86
CA ALA A 459 28.90 1.75 15.40
C ALA A 459 30.36 1.27 15.40
N THR A 460 30.71 0.44 16.39
CA THR A 460 32.10 0.00 16.61
C THR A 460 32.33 -1.47 16.29
N PHE A 461 31.24 -2.22 16.09
CA PHE A 461 31.23 -3.68 15.98
C PHE A 461 31.87 -4.40 17.18
N ALA A 462 31.97 -3.72 18.33
CA ALA A 462 32.51 -4.34 19.55
C ALA A 462 31.53 -5.37 20.11
N VAL A 463 32.03 -6.57 20.46
CA VAL A 463 31.21 -7.63 21.06
C VAL A 463 30.62 -7.17 22.38
N ARG A 464 29.33 -7.38 22.57
CA ARG A 464 28.60 -7.16 23.83
C ARG A 464 28.31 -8.48 24.53
N ASP A 465 27.65 -9.42 23.81
CA ASP A 465 27.24 -10.70 24.33
C ASP A 465 27.46 -11.82 23.30
N LYS A 466 27.64 -13.06 23.79
CA LYS A 466 27.74 -14.25 22.98
C LYS A 466 26.83 -15.34 23.50
N TYR A 467 26.00 -15.93 22.62
CA TYR A 467 25.11 -17.03 22.93
C TYR A 467 25.39 -18.22 22.04
N TYR A 468 25.53 -19.39 22.63
CA TYR A 468 25.79 -20.62 21.90
C TYR A 468 24.70 -21.64 22.23
N TYR A 469 23.98 -22.11 21.24
CA TYR A 469 22.92 -23.10 21.37
C TYR A 469 23.32 -24.37 20.68
N ILE A 470 23.38 -25.48 21.46
CA ILE A 470 23.58 -26.85 20.95
C ILE A 470 22.21 -27.50 20.88
N LEU A 471 21.83 -27.99 19.70
CA LEU A 471 20.46 -28.46 19.44
C LEU A 471 20.38 -29.98 19.66
N THR A 472 19.41 -30.40 20.47
CA THR A 472 19.12 -31.80 20.75
C THR A 472 17.70 -32.15 20.25
N PRO A 473 17.55 -33.30 19.56
CA PRO A 473 18.49 -34.42 19.35
C PRO A 473 19.49 -34.24 18.17
N GLU A 474 19.42 -33.15 17.39
CA GLU A 474 20.13 -32.95 16.12
C GLU A 474 21.66 -33.13 16.25
N CYS A 475 22.24 -32.64 17.37
CA CYS A 475 23.69 -32.81 17.63
C CYS A 475 24.12 -34.27 17.82
N SER A 476 23.18 -35.16 18.17
CA SER A 476 23.50 -36.60 18.38
C SER A 476 23.64 -37.37 17.08
N VAL A 477 23.16 -36.82 15.96
CA VAL A 477 23.34 -37.41 14.62
C VAL A 477 24.81 -37.34 14.19
N GLY A 478 25.52 -36.34 14.69
CA GLY A 478 26.89 -36.03 14.29
C GLY A 478 26.99 -35.31 12.95
N GLY A 479 28.08 -34.64 12.73
CA GLY A 479 28.39 -33.87 11.53
C GLY A 479 29.87 -33.78 11.28
N MET A 480 30.28 -33.07 10.24
CA MET A 480 31.69 -32.88 9.89
C MET A 480 32.46 -32.22 11.04
N TYR A 481 31.83 -31.34 11.80
CA TYR A 481 32.45 -30.56 12.86
C TYR A 481 31.96 -30.94 14.28
N SER A 482 31.49 -32.19 14.47
CA SER A 482 30.98 -32.66 15.76
C SER A 482 32.04 -32.66 16.87
N ASP A 483 33.33 -32.82 16.52
CA ASP A 483 34.44 -32.86 17.47
C ASP A 483 34.68 -31.50 18.14
N VAL A 484 34.36 -30.41 17.46
CA VAL A 484 34.51 -29.04 17.96
C VAL A 484 33.21 -28.45 18.54
N LEU A 485 32.09 -29.16 18.39
CA LEU A 485 30.76 -28.68 18.83
C LEU A 485 30.71 -28.30 20.33
N ARG A 486 31.51 -28.96 21.19
CA ARG A 486 31.54 -28.73 22.63
C ARG A 486 32.77 -27.93 23.09
N LEU A 487 33.49 -27.29 22.17
CA LEU A 487 34.49 -26.29 22.53
C LEU A 487 33.77 -25.06 23.06
N ILE A 488 33.87 -24.83 24.37
CA ILE A 488 33.19 -23.74 25.07
C ILE A 488 34.09 -22.50 25.07
N ASP A 489 33.61 -21.41 24.53
CA ASP A 489 34.16 -20.09 24.80
C ASP A 489 33.73 -19.66 26.22
N GLU A 490 34.66 -19.45 27.15
CA GLU A 490 34.38 -19.05 28.54
C GLU A 490 33.55 -17.77 28.66
N LYS A 491 33.46 -16.97 27.60
CA LYS A 491 32.70 -15.74 27.54
C LYS A 491 31.35 -15.92 26.91
N SER A 492 30.96 -17.10 26.47
CA SER A 492 29.68 -17.39 25.86
C SER A 492 28.67 -18.00 26.84
N ILE A 493 27.40 -17.65 26.71
CA ILE A 493 26.30 -18.32 27.38
C ILE A 493 25.94 -19.55 26.54
N THR A 494 26.39 -20.72 26.95
CA THR A 494 26.17 -22.00 26.25
C THR A 494 24.98 -22.73 26.81
N ILE A 495 24.00 -23.09 25.95
CA ILE A 495 22.75 -23.76 26.32
C ILE A 495 22.48 -24.93 25.40
N GLU A 496 22.33 -26.13 25.95
CA GLU A 496 21.94 -27.34 25.21
C GLU A 496 20.40 -27.52 25.36
N GLN A 497 19.65 -27.50 24.26
CA GLN A 497 18.18 -27.57 24.27
C GLN A 497 17.61 -27.96 22.90
N THR A 498 16.30 -28.23 22.85
CA THR A 498 15.64 -28.53 21.57
C THR A 498 15.64 -27.32 20.65
N ARG A 499 15.61 -27.56 19.32
CA ARG A 499 15.53 -26.50 18.29
C ARG A 499 14.47 -25.46 18.58
N GLU A 500 13.24 -25.90 18.91
CA GLU A 500 12.13 -25.00 19.23
C GLU A 500 12.46 -24.02 20.37
N LYS A 501 13.03 -24.55 21.49
CA LYS A 501 13.41 -23.71 22.63
C LYS A 501 14.59 -22.79 22.32
N ALA A 502 15.55 -23.27 21.52
CA ALA A 502 16.68 -22.46 21.09
C ALA A 502 16.22 -21.27 20.26
N LEU A 503 15.34 -21.49 19.30
CA LEU A 503 14.79 -20.42 18.46
C LEU A 503 13.92 -19.42 19.23
N LEU A 504 13.15 -19.87 20.21
CA LEU A 504 12.45 -18.96 21.14
C LEU A 504 13.44 -18.10 21.95
N SER A 505 14.55 -18.69 22.37
CA SER A 505 15.63 -17.96 23.09
C SER A 505 16.34 -16.97 22.16
N VAL A 506 16.70 -17.39 20.94
CA VAL A 506 17.27 -16.49 19.92
C VAL A 506 16.34 -15.32 19.63
N LYS A 507 15.07 -15.58 19.31
CA LYS A 507 14.08 -14.52 19.09
C LYS A 507 13.92 -13.57 20.28
N LYS A 508 14.04 -14.10 21.51
CA LYS A 508 14.02 -13.27 22.72
C LYS A 508 15.26 -12.38 22.78
N VAL A 509 16.45 -12.93 22.59
CA VAL A 509 17.70 -12.14 22.59
C VAL A 509 17.68 -11.05 21.52
N LEU A 510 17.23 -11.37 20.31
CA LEU A 510 17.12 -10.38 19.24
C LEU A 510 16.15 -9.24 19.62
N ARG A 511 15.01 -9.55 20.22
CA ARG A 511 14.05 -8.53 20.68
C ARG A 511 14.56 -7.70 21.85
N ASP A 512 15.16 -8.34 22.86
CA ASP A 512 15.64 -7.68 24.07
C ASP A 512 16.79 -6.69 23.75
N ASN A 513 17.56 -6.95 22.67
CA ASN A 513 18.62 -6.09 22.17
C ASN A 513 18.17 -5.18 21.01
N ASN A 514 16.89 -5.19 20.64
CA ASN A 514 16.33 -4.41 19.54
C ASN A 514 17.08 -4.62 18.20
N ILE A 515 17.45 -5.88 17.92
CA ILE A 515 18.16 -6.25 16.69
C ILE A 515 17.21 -6.20 15.50
N GLN A 516 17.60 -5.43 14.51
CA GLN A 516 16.90 -5.33 13.23
C GLN A 516 17.67 -5.97 12.09
N ARG A 517 18.99 -6.00 12.19
CA ARG A 517 19.91 -6.54 11.20
C ARG A 517 20.63 -7.76 11.73
N LEU A 518 20.48 -8.87 11.02
CA LEU A 518 21.16 -10.14 11.29
C LEU A 518 22.17 -10.39 10.19
N PHE A 519 23.41 -10.51 10.57
CA PHE A 519 24.55 -10.69 9.67
C PHE A 519 25.05 -12.13 9.71
N ALA A 520 25.50 -12.64 8.56
CA ALA A 520 26.20 -13.89 8.44
C ALA A 520 27.13 -13.86 7.22
N TYR A 521 28.15 -14.68 7.21
CA TYR A 521 29.04 -14.84 6.05
C TYR A 521 28.46 -15.90 5.10
N ASN A 522 28.08 -15.51 3.87
CA ASN A 522 27.25 -16.32 2.99
C ASN A 522 25.85 -16.58 3.56
N ALA A 523 25.24 -15.53 4.08
CA ALA A 523 24.01 -15.53 4.87
C ALA A 523 22.82 -16.30 4.24
N SER A 524 22.84 -16.55 2.93
CA SER A 524 21.82 -17.37 2.26
C SER A 524 21.80 -18.83 2.77
N PHE A 525 22.91 -19.32 3.31
CA PHE A 525 23.00 -20.65 3.91
C PHE A 525 22.24 -20.66 5.25
N ASP A 526 22.60 -19.77 6.16
CA ASP A 526 22.02 -19.70 7.51
C ASP A 526 20.54 -19.33 7.47
N MET A 527 20.16 -18.37 6.62
CA MET A 527 18.76 -17.99 6.42
C MET A 527 17.90 -19.18 5.98
N ARG A 528 18.40 -20.02 5.08
CA ARG A 528 17.69 -21.24 4.64
C ARG A 528 17.53 -22.26 5.76
N HIS A 529 18.50 -22.38 6.65
CA HIS A 529 18.50 -23.31 7.78
C HIS A 529 17.75 -22.80 9.00
N LEU A 530 17.47 -21.48 9.06
CA LEU A 530 16.72 -20.81 10.14
C LEU A 530 15.50 -20.03 9.59
N PRO A 531 14.59 -20.70 8.85
CA PRO A 531 13.41 -20.01 8.26
C PRO A 531 12.52 -19.37 9.31
N GLU A 532 12.60 -19.81 10.58
CA GLU A 532 11.86 -19.24 11.68
C GLU A 532 12.29 -17.80 12.04
N LEU A 533 13.44 -17.33 11.55
CA LEU A 533 13.97 -15.97 11.74
C LEU A 533 13.66 -15.04 10.55
N VAL A 534 12.66 -15.35 9.75
CA VAL A 534 12.21 -14.53 8.60
C VAL A 534 11.76 -13.11 8.98
N GLU A 535 11.48 -12.87 10.25
CA GLU A 535 11.05 -11.57 10.78
C GLU A 535 12.19 -10.54 10.89
N VAL A 536 13.46 -10.98 10.74
CA VAL A 536 14.65 -10.13 10.85
C VAL A 536 15.33 -10.04 9.48
N GLU A 537 15.84 -8.87 9.12
CA GLU A 537 16.55 -8.69 7.86
C GLU A 537 17.94 -9.33 7.91
N TRP A 538 18.27 -10.12 6.88
CA TRP A 538 19.54 -10.82 6.75
C TRP A 538 20.49 -10.09 5.82
N TYR A 539 21.74 -9.94 6.24
CA TYR A 539 22.81 -9.28 5.50
C TYR A 539 24.02 -10.18 5.34
N ASP A 540 24.55 -10.26 4.11
CA ASP A 540 25.66 -11.12 3.75
C ASP A 540 27.00 -10.37 3.81
N ILE A 541 27.79 -10.63 4.84
CA ILE A 541 29.11 -10.02 5.06
C ILE A 541 30.05 -10.26 3.87
N MET A 542 29.96 -11.41 3.21
CA MET A 542 30.77 -11.74 2.03
C MET A 542 30.60 -10.73 0.89
N ARG A 543 29.45 -10.07 0.80
CA ARG A 543 29.17 -9.09 -0.28
C ARG A 543 30.01 -7.82 -0.18
N LEU A 544 30.57 -7.52 0.98
CA LEU A 544 31.56 -6.46 1.16
C LEU A 544 32.96 -7.04 1.18
N ALA A 545 33.19 -8.05 2.02
CA ALA A 545 34.50 -8.63 2.25
C ALA A 545 35.18 -9.16 0.98
N ALA A 546 34.44 -9.85 0.13
CA ALA A 546 34.97 -10.48 -1.08
C ALA A 546 35.02 -9.53 -2.31
N TYR A 547 34.65 -8.27 -2.17
CA TYR A 547 34.59 -7.34 -3.30
C TYR A 547 35.60 -6.21 -3.17
N ARG A 548 36.46 -6.04 -4.19
CA ARG A 548 37.51 -5.01 -4.25
C ARG A 548 37.00 -3.58 -4.05
N LYS A 549 35.77 -3.32 -4.39
CA LYS A 549 35.12 -2.00 -4.19
C LYS A 549 35.04 -1.61 -2.71
N PHE A 550 34.81 -2.56 -1.83
CA PHE A 550 34.60 -2.35 -0.38
C PHE A 550 35.76 -2.81 0.46
N ASN A 551 36.56 -3.75 -0.05
CA ASN A 551 37.74 -4.27 0.60
C ASN A 551 39.02 -3.86 -0.16
N ASN A 552 39.61 -2.75 0.28
CA ASN A 552 40.82 -2.19 -0.33
C ASN A 552 42.10 -2.99 -0.04
N LYS A 553 42.05 -3.98 0.88
CA LYS A 553 43.15 -4.88 1.17
C LYS A 553 43.29 -6.01 0.13
N ILE A 554 42.31 -6.17 -0.76
CA ILE A 554 42.44 -7.14 -1.87
C ILE A 554 43.49 -6.64 -2.86
N PRO A 555 44.63 -7.39 -3.03
CA PRO A 555 45.72 -6.97 -3.90
C PRO A 555 45.29 -6.80 -5.35
N GLY A 556 45.90 -5.86 -6.08
CA GLY A 556 45.53 -5.54 -7.44
C GLY A 556 45.78 -6.65 -8.46
N ASP A 557 46.68 -7.55 -8.19
CA ASP A 557 47.06 -8.70 -9.01
C ASP A 557 46.21 -9.96 -8.80
N VAL A 558 45.34 -9.96 -7.77
CA VAL A 558 44.43 -11.09 -7.51
C VAL A 558 43.31 -11.12 -8.53
N GLU A 559 42.98 -12.30 -9.06
CA GLU A 559 41.93 -12.49 -10.04
C GLU A 559 40.52 -12.23 -9.46
N CYS A 560 39.86 -11.28 -10.05
CA CYS A 560 38.45 -10.97 -9.75
C CYS A 560 37.55 -11.18 -10.97
N TYR A 561 36.26 -11.35 -10.73
CA TYR A 561 35.21 -11.22 -11.76
C TYR A 561 35.08 -9.76 -12.20
N LYS A 562 34.38 -9.50 -13.30
CA LYS A 562 34.08 -8.13 -13.76
C LYS A 562 33.37 -7.27 -12.71
N THR A 563 32.64 -7.89 -11.81
CA THR A 563 31.97 -7.26 -10.66
C THR A 563 32.92 -6.81 -9.55
N GLY A 564 34.20 -7.19 -9.62
CA GLY A 564 35.16 -6.95 -8.55
C GLY A 564 35.18 -8.04 -7.47
N LYS A 565 34.33 -9.07 -7.52
CA LYS A 565 34.31 -10.18 -6.59
C LYS A 565 35.54 -11.08 -6.83
N LEU A 566 36.18 -11.53 -5.76
CA LEU A 566 37.24 -12.53 -5.80
C LEU A 566 36.76 -13.82 -6.48
N LYS A 567 37.58 -14.40 -7.34
CA LYS A 567 37.29 -15.71 -7.96
C LYS A 567 37.56 -16.89 -7.04
N LYS A 568 38.53 -16.75 -6.11
CA LYS A 568 38.95 -17.78 -5.15
C LYS A 568 39.26 -17.13 -3.80
N ASN A 569 39.39 -17.94 -2.77
CA ASN A 569 39.81 -17.52 -1.43
C ASN A 569 38.93 -16.42 -0.82
N TYR A 570 37.61 -16.55 -0.99
CA TYR A 570 36.63 -15.63 -0.45
C TYR A 570 35.81 -16.19 0.73
N GLY A 571 36.20 -17.33 1.31
CA GLY A 571 35.65 -17.85 2.57
C GLY A 571 36.17 -17.10 3.79
N VAL A 572 35.67 -17.44 4.99
CA VAL A 572 35.98 -16.77 6.26
C VAL A 572 37.50 -16.86 6.56
N GLU A 573 38.08 -18.08 6.57
CA GLU A 573 39.48 -18.29 6.87
C GLU A 573 40.43 -17.50 5.95
N PRO A 574 40.37 -17.61 4.61
CA PRO A 574 41.19 -16.80 3.71
C PRO A 574 40.99 -15.30 3.87
N MET A 575 39.77 -14.87 4.21
CA MET A 575 39.47 -13.47 4.38
C MET A 575 40.06 -12.91 5.66
N ILE A 576 40.00 -13.66 6.78
CA ILE A 576 40.66 -13.25 8.02
C ILE A 576 42.18 -13.19 7.82
N ARG A 577 42.80 -14.18 7.15
CA ARG A 577 44.25 -14.14 6.81
C ARG A 577 44.60 -12.87 6.02
N LEU A 578 43.80 -12.56 5.01
CA LEU A 578 43.99 -11.36 4.16
C LEU A 578 43.87 -10.05 4.96
N LEU A 579 42.85 -9.95 5.81
CA LEU A 579 42.52 -8.72 6.53
C LEU A 579 43.47 -8.49 7.72
N SER A 580 43.82 -9.55 8.47
CA SER A 580 44.67 -9.48 9.67
C SER A 580 46.15 -9.60 9.37
N GLY A 581 46.54 -10.14 8.20
CA GLY A 581 47.92 -10.50 7.89
C GLY A 581 48.43 -11.73 8.67
N ASN A 582 47.55 -12.50 9.28
CA ASN A 582 47.89 -13.71 10.03
C ASN A 582 47.73 -14.96 9.15
N ASP A 583 48.78 -15.35 8.44
CA ASP A 583 48.77 -16.48 7.50
C ASP A 583 48.57 -17.86 8.17
N VAL A 584 48.71 -17.95 9.49
CA VAL A 584 48.52 -19.20 10.24
C VAL A 584 47.16 -19.35 10.89
N TYR A 585 46.26 -18.34 10.70
CA TYR A 585 44.90 -18.45 11.19
C TYR A 585 44.18 -19.67 10.57
N CYS A 586 43.45 -20.40 11.37
CA CYS A 586 42.64 -21.55 10.96
C CYS A 586 41.26 -21.43 11.59
N GLU A 587 40.21 -21.52 10.76
CA GLU A 587 38.83 -21.50 11.18
C GLU A 587 38.52 -22.71 12.06
N THR A 588 37.73 -22.49 13.11
CA THR A 588 37.47 -23.53 14.12
C THR A 588 36.31 -24.42 13.74
N HIS A 589 35.41 -23.96 12.90
CA HIS A 589 34.14 -24.61 12.57
C HIS A 589 33.28 -24.91 13.80
N ASN A 590 33.16 -23.90 14.65
CA ASN A 590 32.31 -23.90 15.81
C ASN A 590 31.43 -22.65 15.73
N ALA A 591 30.10 -22.81 15.62
CA ALA A 591 29.21 -21.73 15.25
C ALA A 591 29.37 -20.44 16.07
N ILE A 592 29.64 -20.51 17.38
CA ILE A 592 29.85 -19.28 18.17
C ILE A 592 31.19 -18.62 17.90
N GLN A 593 32.23 -19.41 17.60
CA GLN A 593 33.52 -18.86 17.24
C GLN A 593 33.48 -18.28 15.83
N ASP A 594 32.82 -18.99 14.91
CA ASP A 594 32.72 -18.55 13.52
C ASP A 594 31.86 -17.28 13.41
N ALA A 595 30.75 -17.15 14.15
CA ALA A 595 29.98 -15.88 14.25
C ALA A 595 30.84 -14.72 14.80
N ALA A 596 31.78 -15.01 15.74
CA ALA A 596 32.71 -14.00 16.26
C ALA A 596 33.78 -13.62 15.25
N ASP A 597 34.23 -14.58 14.46
CA ASP A 597 35.24 -14.41 13.40
C ASP A 597 34.64 -13.61 12.22
N GLU A 598 33.39 -13.86 11.88
CA GLU A 598 32.64 -13.10 10.91
C GLU A 598 32.45 -11.63 11.33
N LEU A 599 32.12 -11.39 12.61
CA LEU A 599 32.09 -10.04 13.17
C LEU A 599 33.47 -9.37 13.11
N SER A 600 34.53 -10.12 13.34
CA SER A 600 35.93 -9.63 13.24
C SER A 600 36.26 -9.20 11.80
N ILE A 601 35.70 -9.86 10.78
CA ILE A 601 35.80 -9.41 9.39
C ILE A 601 35.13 -8.04 9.22
N MET A 602 33.93 -7.83 9.78
CA MET A 602 33.27 -6.53 9.73
C MET A 602 34.10 -5.43 10.39
N GLN A 603 34.72 -5.72 11.55
CA GLN A 603 35.63 -4.80 12.24
C GLN A 603 36.86 -4.44 11.37
N MET A 604 37.47 -5.43 10.76
CA MET A 604 38.70 -5.26 9.96
C MET A 604 38.45 -4.59 8.61
N LEU A 605 37.20 -4.65 8.09
CA LEU A 605 36.80 -3.96 6.87
C LEU A 605 36.66 -2.45 7.09
N GLU A 606 36.42 -2.02 8.33
CA GLU A 606 36.22 -0.61 8.69
C GLU A 606 35.15 0.11 7.85
N GLN A 607 34.15 -0.63 7.34
CA GLN A 607 33.06 -0.08 6.58
C GLN A 607 31.94 0.35 7.53
N PRO A 608 31.34 1.53 7.35
CA PRO A 608 30.19 1.95 8.15
C PRO A 608 29.00 1.03 7.88
N LEU A 609 28.10 0.92 8.87
CA LEU A 609 26.96 -0.01 8.82
C LEU A 609 26.04 0.25 7.61
N GLU A 610 25.97 1.49 7.14
CA GLU A 610 25.17 1.89 5.97
C GLU A 610 25.67 1.25 4.66
N GLU A 611 26.96 0.98 4.54
CA GLU A 611 27.50 0.32 3.36
C GLU A 611 27.03 -1.14 3.23
N TYR A 612 26.58 -1.75 4.33
CA TYR A 612 26.01 -3.09 4.31
C TYR A 612 24.58 -3.14 3.76
N ASN A 613 23.91 -2.01 3.48
CA ASN A 613 22.58 -2.00 2.88
C ASN A 613 22.52 -2.74 1.54
N ILE A 614 23.62 -2.73 0.78
CA ILE A 614 23.72 -3.51 -0.47
C ILE A 614 23.86 -5.02 -0.26
N ALA A 615 24.15 -5.43 0.96
CA ALA A 615 24.38 -6.83 1.34
C ALA A 615 23.11 -7.55 1.78
N LEU A 616 21.95 -6.89 1.75
CA LEU A 616 20.63 -7.48 2.07
C LEU A 616 20.40 -8.75 1.25
N VAL A 617 20.10 -9.85 1.93
CA VAL A 617 19.76 -11.14 1.32
C VAL A 617 18.27 -11.18 1.07
N ARG A 618 17.89 -11.44 -0.18
CA ARG A 618 16.50 -11.65 -0.57
C ARG A 618 16.28 -13.11 -0.88
N GLU A 619 15.20 -13.71 -0.43
CA GLU A 619 14.81 -15.02 -0.91
C GLU A 619 14.72 -14.99 -2.43
N LYS A 620 15.34 -15.96 -3.08
CA LYS A 620 15.13 -16.16 -4.52
C LYS A 620 13.73 -16.71 -4.68
N SER A 621 12.80 -15.87 -5.09
CA SER A 621 11.63 -16.35 -5.82
C SER A 621 12.16 -17.11 -7.03
N ASP A 622 11.70 -18.34 -7.24
CA ASP A 622 12.13 -19.25 -8.29
C ASP A 622 12.35 -18.53 -9.61
N GLN A 623 13.63 -18.31 -9.94
CA GLN A 623 14.03 -17.79 -11.24
C GLN A 623 13.91 -18.91 -12.26
N TRP A 624 12.92 -18.80 -13.12
CA TRP A 624 12.92 -19.47 -14.42
C TRP A 624 14.14 -18.96 -15.23
N SER A 625 15.18 -19.77 -15.27
CA SER A 625 16.29 -19.56 -16.20
C SER A 625 15.85 -20.00 -17.61
N VAL A 626 15.54 -19.06 -18.45
CA VAL A 626 15.51 -19.29 -19.90
C VAL A 626 16.95 -19.27 -20.38
N THR A 627 17.56 -20.44 -20.53
CA THR A 627 18.69 -20.61 -21.42
C THR A 627 18.16 -21.12 -22.76
N SER A 628 18.23 -20.23 -23.75
CA SER A 628 18.15 -20.60 -25.17
C SER A 628 19.35 -21.49 -25.54
N GLN A 629 19.07 -22.70 -25.98
CA GLN A 629 19.86 -23.34 -27.04
C GLN A 629 19.00 -24.36 -27.79
N CYS A 630 18.87 -24.16 -29.07
CA CYS A 630 18.50 -25.15 -30.07
C CYS A 630 19.43 -26.36 -30.01
N ASP A 631 18.92 -27.58 -30.06
CA ASP A 631 19.04 -28.47 -31.20
C ASP A 631 18.43 -29.86 -30.91
N SER A 632 17.65 -30.20 -31.87
CA SER A 632 17.26 -31.49 -32.46
C SER A 632 17.55 -32.83 -31.77
N SER A 633 16.52 -33.60 -31.82
CA SER A 633 16.39 -35.02 -32.21
C SER A 633 16.11 -36.08 -31.16
N MET A 634 14.97 -36.66 -31.36
CA MET A 634 14.58 -38.07 -31.32
C MET A 634 14.62 -38.90 -30.02
N SER A 635 13.42 -39.25 -29.70
CA SER A 635 12.89 -40.63 -29.53
C SER A 635 12.85 -41.31 -28.16
N THR A 636 11.64 -41.73 -27.91
CA THR A 636 11.12 -42.99 -27.36
C THR A 636 11.19 -43.27 -25.85
N LYS A 637 9.98 -43.29 -25.28
CA LYS A 637 9.38 -44.31 -24.41
C LYS A 637 10.11 -44.79 -23.13
N GLN A 638 9.54 -44.59 -21.98
CA GLN A 638 8.73 -45.56 -21.22
C GLN A 638 8.47 -45.09 -19.79
N LYS A 639 7.20 -45.06 -19.44
CA LYS A 639 6.51 -45.47 -18.21
C LYS A 639 7.33 -45.79 -16.95
N GLN A 640 7.00 -45.12 -15.83
CA GLN A 640 6.21 -45.65 -14.71
C GLN A 640 6.18 -44.63 -13.60
N GLU A 641 5.00 -44.27 -13.15
CA GLU A 641 4.33 -44.42 -11.85
C GLU A 641 5.27 -44.12 -10.65
N ASP A 642 5.03 -43.26 -9.72
CA ASP A 642 3.79 -42.90 -9.03
C ASP A 642 4.06 -41.77 -8.01
N SER A 643 3.06 -41.15 -7.59
CA SER A 643 2.76 -40.29 -6.44
C SER A 643 2.62 -38.80 -6.79
N GLY A 644 1.35 -38.51 -6.99
CA GLY A 644 0.90 -37.17 -7.34
C GLY A 644 0.89 -36.23 -6.14
N ILE A 645 1.34 -35.04 -6.42
CA ILE A 645 0.71 -33.83 -5.90
C ILE A 645 0.28 -33.06 -7.16
N GLN A 646 -1.01 -33.13 -7.43
CA GLN A 646 -1.65 -32.33 -8.47
C GLN A 646 -1.56 -30.87 -8.00
N THR A 647 -0.83 -30.05 -8.73
CA THR A 647 -1.08 -28.62 -8.77
C THR A 647 -2.44 -28.46 -9.45
N GLU A 648 -3.49 -28.19 -8.65
CA GLU A 648 -4.79 -27.81 -9.19
C GLU A 648 -4.61 -26.57 -10.04
N GLU A 649 -5.02 -26.64 -11.30
CA GLU A 649 -5.19 -25.48 -12.18
C GLU A 649 -6.11 -24.48 -11.45
N GLU A 650 -5.72 -23.22 -11.39
CA GLU A 650 -6.46 -22.15 -10.72
C GLU A 650 -7.83 -22.01 -11.37
N LYS A 651 -8.87 -22.54 -10.72
CA LYS A 651 -10.22 -22.57 -11.25
C LYS A 651 -10.91 -21.24 -10.96
N ILE A 652 -11.54 -20.66 -11.96
CA ILE A 652 -12.32 -19.43 -11.85
C ILE A 652 -13.79 -19.77 -11.70
N TYR A 653 -14.43 -19.27 -10.65
CA TYR A 653 -15.84 -19.47 -10.34
C TYR A 653 -16.64 -18.20 -10.64
N THR A 654 -17.88 -18.39 -11.09
CA THR A 654 -18.89 -17.33 -11.11
C THR A 654 -19.47 -17.13 -9.71
N ALA A 655 -20.10 -15.97 -9.46
CA ALA A 655 -20.78 -15.72 -8.17
C ALA A 655 -21.90 -16.74 -7.86
N GLN A 656 -22.49 -17.40 -8.88
CA GLN A 656 -23.47 -18.46 -8.68
C GLN A 656 -22.77 -19.75 -8.21
N GLU A 657 -21.67 -20.14 -8.83
CA GLU A 657 -20.92 -21.34 -8.42
C GLU A 657 -20.34 -21.21 -7.02
N VAL A 658 -19.90 -19.98 -6.64
CA VAL A 658 -19.47 -19.71 -5.25
C VAL A 658 -20.66 -19.78 -4.29
N ALA A 659 -21.83 -19.29 -4.67
CA ALA A 659 -23.05 -19.40 -3.87
C ALA A 659 -23.42 -20.86 -3.60
N ASP A 660 -23.35 -21.69 -4.65
CA ASP A 660 -23.62 -23.13 -4.56
C ASP A 660 -22.55 -23.84 -3.68
N LEU A 661 -21.29 -23.44 -3.81
CA LEU A 661 -20.15 -24.02 -3.07
C LEU A 661 -20.19 -23.65 -1.58
N LEU A 662 -20.61 -22.44 -1.24
CA LEU A 662 -20.75 -21.96 0.14
C LEU A 662 -22.11 -22.29 0.76
N GLY A 663 -23.08 -22.83 -0.02
CA GLY A 663 -24.43 -23.11 0.46
C GLY A 663 -25.23 -21.84 0.82
N VAL A 664 -24.95 -20.72 0.18
CA VAL A 664 -25.56 -19.41 0.45
C VAL A 664 -26.29 -18.87 -0.79
N SER A 665 -27.04 -17.78 -0.63
CA SER A 665 -27.64 -17.12 -1.79
C SER A 665 -26.60 -16.34 -2.60
N LYS A 666 -26.84 -16.20 -3.91
CA LYS A 666 -25.99 -15.36 -4.78
C LYS A 666 -25.86 -13.92 -4.28
N SER A 667 -26.94 -13.38 -3.71
CA SER A 667 -26.92 -12.06 -3.06
C SER A 667 -25.99 -11.99 -1.84
N THR A 668 -25.86 -13.12 -1.13
CA THR A 668 -24.92 -13.23 0.00
C THR A 668 -23.48 -13.20 -0.52
N VAL A 669 -23.16 -13.90 -1.61
CA VAL A 669 -21.83 -13.86 -2.24
C VAL A 669 -21.48 -12.45 -2.67
N TYR A 670 -22.40 -11.73 -3.28
CA TYR A 670 -22.19 -10.33 -3.64
C TYR A 670 -21.95 -9.42 -2.41
N ASN A 671 -22.64 -9.69 -1.30
CA ASN A 671 -22.38 -8.98 -0.05
C ASN A 671 -21.01 -9.31 0.55
N LEU A 672 -20.54 -10.56 0.40
CA LEU A 672 -19.19 -10.94 0.83
C LEU A 672 -18.12 -10.29 -0.03
N ILE A 673 -18.35 -10.18 -1.33
CA ILE A 673 -17.47 -9.44 -2.25
C ILE A 673 -17.45 -7.95 -1.89
N LYS A 674 -18.62 -7.35 -1.65
CA LYS A 674 -18.75 -5.95 -1.26
C LYS A 674 -18.05 -5.61 0.06
N ARG A 675 -18.08 -6.55 1.02
CA ARG A 675 -17.39 -6.41 2.30
C ARG A 675 -15.91 -6.75 2.22
N GLU A 676 -15.41 -7.02 1.01
CA GLU A 676 -14.04 -7.46 0.78
C GLU A 676 -13.70 -8.77 1.53
N GLU A 677 -14.72 -9.57 1.85
CA GLU A 677 -14.57 -10.86 2.52
C GLU A 677 -14.23 -11.97 1.52
N ILE A 678 -14.66 -11.83 0.26
CA ILE A 678 -14.24 -12.64 -0.89
C ILE A 678 -13.84 -11.68 -2.00
N TYR A 679 -12.66 -11.86 -2.54
CA TYR A 679 -12.24 -11.09 -3.70
C TYR A 679 -12.84 -11.66 -4.99
N ALA A 680 -13.35 -10.78 -5.87
CA ALA A 680 -13.96 -11.16 -7.12
C ALA A 680 -13.60 -10.21 -8.23
N ARG A 681 -13.24 -10.76 -9.38
CA ARG A 681 -12.99 -10.03 -10.62
C ARG A 681 -14.30 -9.83 -11.38
N LYS A 682 -14.55 -8.61 -11.84
CA LYS A 682 -15.64 -8.34 -12.77
C LYS A 682 -15.16 -8.64 -14.20
N GLN A 683 -15.76 -9.60 -14.88
CA GLN A 683 -15.58 -9.85 -16.30
C GLN A 683 -16.90 -9.57 -17.02
N GLY A 684 -17.01 -8.42 -17.65
CA GLY A 684 -18.25 -7.99 -18.27
C GLY A 684 -19.41 -8.05 -17.25
N ASN A 685 -20.40 -8.92 -17.51
CA ASN A 685 -21.61 -9.10 -16.68
C ASN A 685 -21.43 -10.04 -15.48
N ARG A 686 -20.25 -10.62 -15.25
CA ARG A 686 -20.10 -11.68 -14.26
C ARG A 686 -18.91 -11.41 -13.36
N TYR A 687 -19.02 -11.83 -12.11
CA TYR A 687 -17.86 -11.96 -11.25
C TYR A 687 -17.14 -13.25 -11.61
N ALA A 688 -15.85 -13.13 -11.83
CA ALA A 688 -14.92 -14.23 -11.86
C ALA A 688 -14.20 -14.25 -10.51
N ILE A 689 -14.34 -15.32 -9.75
CA ILE A 689 -13.81 -15.49 -8.41
C ILE A 689 -12.82 -16.64 -8.46
N ARG A 690 -11.57 -16.40 -8.11
CA ARG A 690 -10.56 -17.47 -8.15
C ARG A 690 -10.82 -18.47 -7.03
N SER A 691 -10.52 -19.73 -7.28
CA SER A 691 -10.59 -20.77 -6.25
C SER A 691 -9.82 -20.39 -4.99
N ALA A 692 -8.65 -19.80 -5.14
CA ALA A 692 -7.82 -19.33 -4.01
C ALA A 692 -8.57 -18.32 -3.11
N ASP A 693 -9.28 -17.34 -3.70
CA ASP A 693 -10.02 -16.33 -2.93
C ASP A 693 -11.23 -16.93 -2.17
N VAL A 694 -11.83 -17.98 -2.70
CA VAL A 694 -12.92 -18.72 -2.02
C VAL A 694 -12.37 -19.57 -0.88
N TYR A 695 -11.25 -20.27 -1.09
CA TYR A 695 -10.62 -21.07 -0.05
C TYR A 695 -10.09 -20.21 1.09
N GLU A 696 -9.47 -19.08 0.82
CA GLU A 696 -9.03 -18.13 1.84
C GLU A 696 -10.19 -17.60 2.70
N TYR A 697 -11.36 -17.38 2.10
CA TYR A 697 -12.57 -17.04 2.85
C TYR A 697 -13.03 -18.20 3.75
N LEU A 698 -13.05 -19.43 3.22
CA LEU A 698 -13.43 -20.62 3.99
C LEU A 698 -12.50 -20.87 5.18
N GLU A 699 -11.20 -20.73 5.00
CA GLU A 699 -10.20 -20.86 6.09
C GLU A 699 -10.44 -19.82 7.19
N ARG A 700 -10.65 -18.56 6.82
CA ARG A 700 -10.96 -17.49 7.78
C ARG A 700 -12.26 -17.72 8.55
N GLU A 701 -13.28 -18.28 7.92
CA GLU A 701 -14.54 -18.63 8.58
C GLU A 701 -14.37 -19.83 9.51
N GLN A 702 -13.59 -20.84 9.12
CA GLN A 702 -13.24 -21.97 9.98
C GLN A 702 -12.45 -21.52 11.22
N GLU A 703 -11.49 -20.63 11.07
CA GLU A 703 -10.78 -20.03 12.22
C GLU A 703 -11.70 -19.24 13.15
N LYS A 704 -12.64 -18.47 12.61
CA LYS A 704 -13.64 -17.75 13.42
C LYS A 704 -14.54 -18.72 14.19
N GLN A 705 -14.92 -19.83 13.57
CA GLN A 705 -15.77 -20.84 14.16
C GLN A 705 -15.04 -21.60 15.26
N SER A 706 -13.79 -21.98 15.03
CA SER A 706 -12.95 -22.64 16.06
C SER A 706 -12.67 -21.71 17.26
N LYS A 707 -12.44 -20.41 17.03
CA LYS A 707 -12.31 -19.41 18.13
C LYS A 707 -13.61 -19.22 18.90
N LYS A 708 -14.78 -19.29 18.23
CA LYS A 708 -16.09 -19.27 18.89
C LYS A 708 -16.34 -20.51 19.75
N GLU A 709 -15.98 -21.67 19.24
CA GLU A 709 -16.10 -22.93 19.98
C GLU A 709 -15.16 -22.98 21.19
N ALA A 710 -13.90 -22.51 21.03
CA ALA A 710 -12.96 -22.39 22.13
C ALA A 710 -13.49 -21.45 23.24
N SER A 711 -14.02 -20.27 22.85
CA SER A 711 -14.65 -19.33 23.79
C SER A 711 -15.90 -19.89 24.45
N TYR A 712 -16.70 -20.70 23.73
CA TYR A 712 -17.85 -21.38 24.31
C TYR A 712 -17.43 -22.41 25.37
N TRP A 713 -16.41 -23.21 25.10
CA TRP A 713 -15.88 -24.22 26.03
C TRP A 713 -15.19 -23.57 27.23
N GLU A 714 -14.54 -22.42 27.08
CA GLU A 714 -14.03 -21.61 28.23
C GLU A 714 -15.18 -21.11 29.12
N CYS A 715 -16.27 -20.61 28.53
CA CYS A 715 -17.45 -20.18 29.31
C CYS A 715 -18.14 -21.36 29.99
N VAL A 716 -18.24 -22.51 29.36
CA VAL A 716 -18.80 -23.75 29.95
C VAL A 716 -17.89 -24.25 31.07
N GLY A 717 -16.56 -24.21 30.88
CA GLY A 717 -15.59 -24.56 31.92
C GLY A 717 -15.70 -23.67 33.15
N LEU A 718 -15.90 -22.37 32.96
CA LEU A 718 -16.10 -21.40 34.08
C LEU A 718 -17.40 -21.66 34.82
N LEU A 719 -18.49 -22.00 34.10
CA LEU A 719 -19.78 -22.34 34.73
C LEU A 719 -19.70 -23.66 35.53
N PHE A 720 -18.93 -24.65 35.06
CA PHE A 720 -18.65 -25.89 35.81
C PHE A 720 -17.83 -25.61 37.07
N LEU A 721 -16.83 -24.73 37.02
CA LEU A 721 -16.05 -24.33 38.20
C LEU A 721 -16.91 -23.58 39.23
N ILE A 722 -17.77 -22.67 38.78
CA ILE A 722 -18.70 -21.94 39.65
C ILE A 722 -19.71 -22.92 40.29
N GLY A 723 -20.24 -23.87 39.53
CA GLY A 723 -21.14 -24.92 40.03
C GLY A 723 -20.46 -25.83 41.05
N ALA A 724 -19.19 -26.20 40.85
CA ALA A 724 -18.40 -26.98 41.81
C ALA A 724 -18.10 -26.22 43.09
N PHE A 725 -17.81 -24.91 43.00
CA PHE A 725 -17.63 -24.03 44.18
C PHE A 725 -18.93 -23.85 45.00
N LEU A 726 -20.08 -23.75 44.34
CA LEU A 726 -21.38 -23.67 44.99
C LEU A 726 -21.77 -24.98 45.69
N LEU A 727 -21.41 -26.13 45.10
CA LEU A 727 -21.63 -27.45 45.73
C LEU A 727 -20.72 -27.70 46.94
N LEU A 728 -19.47 -27.23 46.89
CA LEU A 728 -18.52 -27.31 48.02
C LEU A 728 -18.93 -26.35 49.20
N GLY A 729 -19.56 -25.21 48.88
CA GLY A 729 -20.09 -24.28 49.89
C GLY A 729 -21.38 -24.76 50.61
N PHE A 730 -22.02 -25.84 50.15
CA PHE A 730 -23.18 -26.45 50.81
C PHE A 730 -22.80 -27.67 51.66
N ILE A 731 -21.53 -28.10 51.64
CA ILE A 731 -21.04 -29.28 52.42
C ILE A 731 -20.15 -28.84 53.61
N LEU A 732 -19.80 -27.57 53.66
CA LEU A 732 -19.20 -26.97 54.86
C LEU A 732 -20.23 -26.06 55.56
#